data_c5dc4a4eece7195231c3ef809c16167a
#
_entry.id   c5dc4a4eece7195231c3ef809c16167a
#
_cell.length_a   1.000
_cell.length_b   1.000
_cell.length_c   1.000
_cell.angle_alpha   90.00
_cell.angle_beta   90.00
_cell.angle_gamma   90.00
#
_symmetry.space_group_name_H-M   'P 1'
#
loop_
_entity.id
_entity.type
_entity.pdbx_description
1 polymer ?
#
loop_
_entity_poly.entity_id
_entity_poly.type
_entity_poly.pdbx_seq_one_letter_code
_entity_poly.pdbx_strand_id
1 'polypeptide(L)'
;PAYEILSGLVGSEMCIRDSIYNVLPGTTSAASVKAKFLKRLILKDDSVVEIDQKLAFDLLSHMKGGPSVEVLLDLAFHEDTKIAEQAANVLKTQVFLYEADTNRLEEKYNAGNKIAEDILESYSEAEFFTKLNAIPEKIKVVTYVAAEGDISTDLLSPGNQAHSRSDRELHGQCFISKKAQDEISQLKIAHPDKSVMLVAEKGTMGVGSSRMSGVNNVALWTGKKASPYIPYVNVAPIVAGTNGISPIFLTTVGVTGGIGIDLKNWVKKKDSDGNIILNNDGEPILEQLYTVETGTELTINTKTKKLYNKEETKELVDVSSSFTRQKVEFMKAGGSYSIVFGKKLQNFAANILNKDPAPVFASPREIHSEDQGLTAVEKIFNKNAVGLTSDKKLVAGSDVRVKVNIVGSQDTTGLMTSQELEAMAATVISPSLDGAYQSGCHTASVWDIKAQDNIPRLMQFMHDFGLITARDPKGIYHSMTDVIHKVLNDLTIDDWAIIIGGDSHTRMSKGIAFGADSGTVALALATGEATMPIPESVKVTFKGDLHSHVDFRDVVHSTQAQMLKQFGENVFQGRVIEVHIGTLMSDQAFTFTDWTAEMKAKASVCISNDDILIESLKISKKRIQTMIEKGMDNKNQTLKGLVDKASLRIEEIKSGERPALKPDRNAKYFAEVVVDLNEINEPMIADPDVSNVDISKRYTHDTIRPISYYRAEKTVDLGFVGSCMVHKGDMKIVAQMLRNLEKKSGEVKFKAPLVVAAPTYNIIDELKEEGDWEILEKYAGFQFDDKNPKQAARTEYENILYLERPGCNLCM
;
A
#
# COMPACT_ATOMS: atom_id res chain seq x y z
N PRO A 1 -39.73 6.44 -14.84
CA PRO A 1 -39.79 5.59 -16.02
C PRO A 1 -38.40 5.27 -16.59
N ALA A 2 -37.56 6.26 -16.96
CA ALA A 2 -36.17 5.99 -17.42
C ALA A 2 -35.27 5.42 -16.33
N TYR A 3 -35.51 5.75 -15.10
CA TYR A 3 -34.76 5.27 -13.92
C TYR A 3 -35.13 3.81 -13.55
N GLU A 4 -36.37 3.42 -13.77
CA GLU A 4 -36.80 2.03 -13.54
C GLU A 4 -36.35 1.09 -14.65
N ILE A 5 -36.26 1.57 -15.88
CA ILE A 5 -35.65 0.82 -16.99
C ILE A 5 -34.14 0.64 -16.76
N LEU A 6 -33.47 1.63 -16.20
CA LEU A 6 -32.06 1.53 -15.83
C LEU A 6 -31.79 0.58 -14.65
N SER A 7 -32.67 0.51 -13.67
CA SER A 7 -32.57 -0.46 -12.56
C SER A 7 -32.84 -1.89 -13.04
N GLY A 8 -33.73 -2.08 -13.99
CA GLY A 8 -33.98 -3.36 -14.68
C GLY A 8 -32.81 -3.77 -15.59
N LEU A 9 -32.24 -2.79 -16.32
CA LEU A 9 -31.02 -3.00 -17.13
C LEU A 9 -29.78 -3.27 -16.29
N VAL A 10 -29.63 -2.61 -15.16
CA VAL A 10 -28.54 -2.90 -14.22
C VAL A 10 -28.63 -4.33 -13.67
N GLY A 11 -29.81 -4.84 -13.41
CA GLY A 11 -30.02 -6.23 -13.02
C GLY A 11 -29.74 -7.25 -14.15
N SER A 12 -30.22 -6.99 -15.36
CA SER A 12 -29.96 -7.82 -16.55
C SER A 12 -28.52 -7.64 -17.05
N GLU A 13 -27.96 -6.46 -16.93
CA GLU A 13 -26.57 -6.15 -17.22
C GLU A 13 -25.61 -6.89 -16.27
N MET A 14 -25.96 -7.03 -14.99
CA MET A 14 -25.19 -7.88 -14.07
C MET A 14 -25.19 -9.36 -14.49
N CYS A 15 -26.32 -9.90 -14.90
CA CYS A 15 -26.41 -11.29 -15.38
C CYS A 15 -25.66 -11.49 -16.71
N ILE A 16 -25.73 -10.54 -17.63
CA ILE A 16 -24.98 -10.56 -18.90
C ILE A 16 -23.48 -10.40 -18.62
N ARG A 17 -23.08 -9.53 -17.71
CA ARG A 17 -21.70 -9.32 -17.29
C ARG A 17 -21.11 -10.56 -16.62
N ASP A 18 -21.81 -11.16 -15.68
CA ASP A 18 -21.39 -12.40 -15.03
C ASP A 18 -21.27 -13.55 -16.03
N SER A 19 -22.14 -13.61 -17.03
CA SER A 19 -22.07 -14.60 -18.10
C SER A 19 -20.91 -14.36 -19.06
N ILE A 20 -20.68 -13.11 -19.50
CA ILE A 20 -19.54 -12.74 -20.35
C ILE A 20 -18.23 -12.94 -19.58
N TYR A 21 -18.22 -12.61 -18.30
CA TYR A 21 -17.07 -12.77 -17.44
C TYR A 21 -16.69 -14.25 -17.22
N ASN A 22 -17.70 -15.09 -17.07
CA ASN A 22 -17.48 -16.54 -16.92
C ASN A 22 -17.09 -17.23 -18.25
N VAL A 23 -17.50 -16.67 -19.39
CA VAL A 23 -17.22 -17.25 -20.72
C VAL A 23 -15.89 -16.77 -21.31
N LEU A 24 -15.42 -15.56 -20.94
CA LEU A 24 -14.21 -14.95 -21.49
C LEU A 24 -13.20 -14.54 -20.38
N PRO A 25 -12.81 -15.42 -19.46
CA PRO A 25 -11.87 -15.04 -18.40
C PRO A 25 -10.53 -14.61 -19.01
N GLY A 26 -10.18 -13.33 -18.82
CA GLY A 26 -8.85 -12.81 -19.06
C GLY A 26 -8.47 -12.44 -20.50
N THR A 27 -9.40 -12.46 -21.46
CA THR A 27 -9.12 -12.07 -22.87
C THR A 27 -9.77 -10.77 -23.29
N THR A 28 -10.85 -10.34 -22.63
CA THR A 28 -11.52 -9.07 -22.92
C THR A 28 -12.01 -8.46 -21.61
N SER A 29 -11.62 -7.21 -21.31
CA SER A 29 -12.09 -6.55 -20.10
C SER A 29 -13.59 -6.23 -20.22
N ALA A 30 -14.34 -6.36 -19.13
CA ALA A 30 -15.74 -5.96 -19.07
C ALA A 30 -15.92 -4.47 -19.42
N ALA A 31 -14.94 -3.64 -19.08
CA ALA A 31 -14.90 -2.23 -19.46
C ALA A 31 -14.87 -2.03 -20.98
N SER A 32 -14.09 -2.83 -21.72
CA SER A 32 -14.05 -2.78 -23.19
C SER A 32 -15.39 -3.17 -23.82
N VAL A 33 -16.03 -4.22 -23.30
CA VAL A 33 -17.36 -4.65 -23.76
C VAL A 33 -18.40 -3.55 -23.52
N LYS A 34 -18.39 -2.96 -22.33
CA LYS A 34 -19.28 -1.86 -21.96
C LYS A 34 -19.07 -0.63 -22.86
N ALA A 35 -17.83 -0.21 -23.06
CA ALA A 35 -17.50 0.94 -23.90
C ALA A 35 -17.99 0.74 -25.35
N LYS A 36 -17.72 -0.43 -25.93
CA LYS A 36 -18.18 -0.78 -27.28
C LYS A 36 -19.70 -0.86 -27.39
N PHE A 37 -20.37 -1.35 -26.35
CA PHE A 37 -21.84 -1.35 -26.30
C PHE A 37 -22.38 0.08 -26.28
N LEU A 38 -21.84 0.96 -25.43
CA LEU A 38 -22.24 2.37 -25.37
C LEU A 38 -21.99 3.10 -26.68
N LYS A 39 -20.88 2.79 -27.39
CA LYS A 39 -20.63 3.32 -28.74
C LYS A 39 -21.76 2.96 -29.72
N ARG A 40 -22.17 1.69 -29.76
CA ARG A 40 -23.29 1.26 -30.64
C ARG A 40 -24.59 1.98 -30.32
N LEU A 41 -24.89 2.21 -29.05
CA LEU A 41 -26.08 2.96 -28.64
C LEU A 41 -26.02 4.43 -29.08
N ILE A 42 -24.84 5.08 -28.96
CA ILE A 42 -24.64 6.45 -29.46
C ILE A 42 -24.84 6.54 -30.96
N LEU A 43 -24.34 5.56 -31.70
CA LEU A 43 -24.44 5.50 -33.15
C LEU A 43 -25.82 4.98 -33.65
N LYS A 44 -26.67 4.53 -32.71
CA LYS A 44 -27.99 3.89 -33.03
C LYS A 44 -27.86 2.61 -33.85
N ASP A 45 -26.72 1.90 -33.70
CA ASP A 45 -26.46 0.64 -34.38
C ASP A 45 -27.11 -0.57 -33.68
N ASP A 46 -27.83 -0.34 -32.61
CA ASP A 46 -28.52 -1.37 -31.84
C ASP A 46 -30.01 -1.07 -31.79
N SER A 47 -30.81 -1.96 -32.39
CA SER A 47 -32.26 -1.81 -32.47
C SER A 47 -33.00 -2.33 -31.23
N VAL A 48 -32.30 -2.93 -30.28
CA VAL A 48 -32.89 -3.64 -29.13
C VAL A 48 -33.06 -2.73 -27.93
N VAL A 49 -32.23 -1.70 -27.77
CA VAL A 49 -32.22 -0.82 -26.59
C VAL A 49 -32.14 0.64 -27.02
N GLU A 50 -33.18 1.42 -26.72
CA GLU A 50 -33.14 2.88 -26.83
C GLU A 50 -32.62 3.49 -25.53
N ILE A 51 -31.43 4.06 -25.57
CA ILE A 51 -30.87 4.88 -24.47
C ILE A 51 -30.66 6.30 -25.00
N ASP A 52 -30.94 7.29 -24.18
CA ASP A 52 -30.60 8.68 -24.46
C ASP A 52 -29.07 8.78 -24.71
N GLN A 53 -28.68 9.33 -25.84
CA GLN A 53 -27.27 9.55 -26.21
C GLN A 53 -26.51 10.27 -25.13
N LYS A 54 -27.13 11.26 -24.48
CA LYS A 54 -26.53 12.01 -23.39
C LYS A 54 -26.13 11.09 -22.21
N LEU A 55 -27.02 10.14 -21.88
CA LEU A 55 -26.74 9.16 -20.82
C LEU A 55 -25.60 8.24 -21.23
N ALA A 56 -25.51 7.80 -22.48
CA ALA A 56 -24.43 6.95 -22.95
C ALA A 56 -23.06 7.67 -22.87
N PHE A 57 -23.00 8.95 -23.24
CA PHE A 57 -21.80 9.77 -23.07
C PHE A 57 -21.45 9.98 -21.58
N ASP A 58 -22.43 10.20 -20.74
CA ASP A 58 -22.26 10.33 -19.29
C ASP A 58 -21.65 9.04 -18.69
N LEU A 59 -22.13 7.88 -19.11
CA LEU A 59 -21.57 6.59 -18.70
C LEU A 59 -20.13 6.39 -19.18
N LEU A 60 -19.81 6.76 -20.43
CA LEU A 60 -18.42 6.73 -20.92
C LEU A 60 -17.51 7.65 -20.12
N SER A 61 -17.99 8.84 -19.73
CA SER A 61 -17.20 9.80 -18.95
C SER A 61 -16.81 9.27 -17.57
N HIS A 62 -17.62 8.40 -16.98
CA HIS A 62 -17.38 7.82 -15.65
C HIS A 62 -16.42 6.63 -15.67
N MET A 63 -16.18 6.01 -16.82
CA MET A 63 -15.29 4.86 -16.92
C MET A 63 -13.80 5.22 -16.70
N LYS A 64 -13.40 6.43 -17.07
CA LYS A 64 -12.07 7.01 -16.80
C LYS A 64 -10.86 6.12 -17.14
N GLY A 65 -10.86 5.47 -18.28
CA GLY A 65 -9.75 4.59 -18.65
C GLY A 65 -9.72 4.21 -20.12
N GLY A 66 -8.69 3.48 -20.53
CA GLY A 66 -8.35 3.15 -21.90
C GLY A 66 -9.54 2.76 -22.80
N PRO A 67 -10.39 1.77 -22.44
CA PRO A 67 -11.51 1.38 -23.31
C PRO A 67 -12.52 2.49 -23.58
N SER A 68 -12.78 3.39 -22.63
CA SER A 68 -13.67 4.53 -22.87
C SER A 68 -12.99 5.61 -23.69
N VAL A 69 -11.71 5.83 -23.51
CA VAL A 69 -10.92 6.80 -24.28
C VAL A 69 -10.84 6.39 -25.73
N GLU A 70 -10.55 5.11 -26.02
CA GLU A 70 -10.53 4.57 -27.38
C GLU A 70 -11.85 4.85 -28.11
N VAL A 71 -12.98 4.54 -27.46
CA VAL A 71 -14.32 4.77 -28.01
C VAL A 71 -14.62 6.27 -28.19
N LEU A 72 -14.24 7.09 -27.22
CA LEU A 72 -14.43 8.55 -27.30
C LEU A 72 -13.60 9.18 -28.41
N LEU A 73 -12.38 8.69 -28.66
CA LEU A 73 -11.59 9.12 -29.81
C LEU A 73 -12.23 8.73 -31.15
N ASP A 74 -12.78 7.52 -31.24
CA ASP A 74 -13.51 7.10 -32.41
C ASP A 74 -14.71 8.01 -32.68
N LEU A 75 -15.46 8.36 -31.64
CA LEU A 75 -16.63 9.23 -31.75
C LEU A 75 -16.25 10.69 -32.00
N ALA A 76 -15.13 11.19 -31.43
CA ALA A 76 -14.66 12.56 -31.65
C ALA A 76 -14.23 12.83 -33.09
N PHE A 77 -13.90 11.78 -33.84
CA PHE A 77 -13.57 11.89 -35.28
C PHE A 77 -14.65 11.31 -36.18
N HIS A 78 -15.88 11.19 -35.68
CA HIS A 78 -17.04 10.74 -36.44
C HIS A 78 -17.54 11.84 -37.39
N GLU A 79 -18.22 11.43 -38.49
CA GLU A 79 -18.73 12.35 -39.50
C GLU A 79 -19.88 13.24 -38.97
N ASP A 80 -20.69 12.75 -38.06
CA ASP A 80 -21.71 13.56 -37.38
C ASP A 80 -21.04 14.53 -36.38
N THR A 81 -21.07 15.80 -36.70
CA THR A 81 -20.45 16.88 -35.93
C THR A 81 -20.98 16.99 -34.50
N LYS A 82 -22.27 16.67 -34.27
CA LYS A 82 -22.86 16.71 -32.92
C LYS A 82 -22.29 15.60 -32.04
N ILE A 83 -22.13 14.40 -32.59
CA ILE A 83 -21.51 13.26 -31.91
C ILE A 83 -20.05 13.60 -31.64
N ALA A 84 -19.33 14.13 -32.62
CA ALA A 84 -17.93 14.47 -32.54
C ALA A 84 -17.66 15.52 -31.46
N GLU A 85 -18.45 16.61 -31.42
CA GLU A 85 -18.33 17.65 -30.39
C GLU A 85 -18.65 17.13 -28.98
N GLN A 86 -19.69 16.29 -28.84
CA GLN A 86 -20.01 15.69 -27.53
C GLN A 86 -18.91 14.78 -27.05
N ALA A 87 -18.35 13.94 -27.91
CA ALA A 87 -17.23 13.06 -27.57
C ALA A 87 -15.97 13.86 -27.20
N ALA A 88 -15.64 14.92 -27.94
CA ALA A 88 -14.54 15.82 -27.65
C ALA A 88 -14.69 16.47 -26.26
N ASN A 89 -15.89 16.96 -25.94
CA ASN A 89 -16.17 17.54 -24.63
C ASN A 89 -16.01 16.54 -23.50
N VAL A 90 -16.31 15.27 -23.71
CA VAL A 90 -16.04 14.21 -22.73
C VAL A 90 -14.55 13.90 -22.65
N LEU A 91 -13.85 13.80 -23.79
CA LEU A 91 -12.40 13.57 -23.83
C LEU A 91 -11.61 14.63 -23.06
N LYS A 92 -11.97 15.91 -23.17
CA LYS A 92 -11.35 17.00 -22.43
C LYS A 92 -11.36 16.80 -20.91
N THR A 93 -12.19 15.90 -20.40
CA THR A 93 -12.25 15.56 -18.97
C THR A 93 -11.44 14.32 -18.61
N GLN A 94 -10.91 13.60 -19.59
CA GLN A 94 -10.15 12.37 -19.39
C GLN A 94 -8.65 12.69 -19.37
N VAL A 95 -7.92 12.02 -18.47
CA VAL A 95 -6.47 12.21 -18.34
C VAL A 95 -5.68 10.92 -18.60
N PHE A 96 -6.36 9.77 -18.62
CA PHE A 96 -5.74 8.45 -18.81
C PHE A 96 -5.71 8.06 -20.28
N LEU A 97 -4.86 8.76 -21.05
CA LEU A 97 -4.61 8.46 -22.46
C LEU A 97 -3.30 7.69 -22.60
N TYR A 98 -3.33 6.67 -23.43
CA TYR A 98 -2.13 5.91 -23.81
C TYR A 98 -1.32 6.63 -24.87
N GLU A 99 -0.12 6.16 -25.12
CA GLU A 99 0.71 6.65 -26.22
C GLU A 99 0.02 6.51 -27.58
N ALA A 100 -0.67 5.38 -27.83
CA ALA A 100 -1.45 5.18 -29.03
C ALA A 100 -2.58 6.22 -29.20
N ASP A 101 -3.22 6.62 -28.11
CA ASP A 101 -4.30 7.62 -28.13
C ASP A 101 -3.75 9.02 -28.40
N THR A 102 -2.63 9.36 -27.76
CA THR A 102 -1.96 10.65 -27.96
C THR A 102 -1.38 10.76 -29.37
N ASN A 103 -0.77 9.70 -29.89
CA ASN A 103 -0.29 9.67 -31.30
C ASN A 103 -1.44 9.88 -32.28
N ARG A 104 -2.60 9.27 -32.05
CA ARG A 104 -3.79 9.45 -32.87
C ARG A 104 -4.31 10.89 -32.84
N LEU A 105 -4.28 11.56 -31.68
CA LEU A 105 -4.60 13.00 -31.59
C LEU A 105 -3.63 13.84 -32.38
N GLU A 106 -2.33 13.58 -32.28
CA GLU A 106 -1.29 14.29 -33.02
C GLU A 106 -1.44 14.09 -34.54
N GLU A 107 -1.67 12.87 -35.01
CA GLU A 107 -1.94 12.58 -36.42
C GLU A 107 -3.14 13.38 -36.98
N LYS A 108 -4.24 13.41 -36.22
CA LYS A 108 -5.44 14.17 -36.59
C LYS A 108 -5.20 15.68 -36.60
N TYR A 109 -4.45 16.21 -35.63
CA TYR A 109 -4.05 17.60 -35.58
C TYR A 109 -3.18 17.97 -36.80
N ASN A 110 -2.17 17.16 -37.08
CA ASN A 110 -1.28 17.36 -38.23
C ASN A 110 -2.02 17.29 -39.58
N ALA A 111 -3.13 16.55 -39.63
CA ALA A 111 -4.07 16.53 -40.78
C ALA A 111 -5.05 17.72 -40.82
N GLY A 112 -4.91 18.67 -39.88
CA GLY A 112 -5.73 19.89 -39.85
C GLY A 112 -7.12 19.70 -39.23
N ASN A 113 -7.36 18.67 -38.47
CA ASN A 113 -8.65 18.41 -37.83
C ASN A 113 -8.88 19.40 -36.68
N LYS A 114 -9.93 20.18 -36.74
CA LYS A 114 -10.27 21.24 -35.78
C LYS A 114 -10.68 20.70 -34.39
N ILE A 115 -11.26 19.51 -34.34
CA ILE A 115 -11.64 18.87 -33.07
C ILE A 115 -10.37 18.40 -32.34
N ALA A 116 -9.40 17.85 -33.06
CA ALA A 116 -8.12 17.48 -32.46
C ALA A 116 -7.38 18.72 -31.90
N GLU A 117 -7.38 19.83 -32.63
CA GLU A 117 -6.82 21.10 -32.17
C GLU A 117 -7.51 21.59 -30.88
N ASP A 118 -8.83 21.60 -30.83
CA ASP A 118 -9.62 22.00 -29.66
C ASP A 118 -9.40 21.10 -28.43
N ILE A 119 -9.22 19.79 -28.63
CA ILE A 119 -8.88 18.85 -27.56
C ILE A 119 -7.46 19.13 -27.03
N LEU A 120 -6.47 19.33 -27.93
CA LEU A 120 -5.10 19.61 -27.54
C LEU A 120 -4.97 20.97 -26.85
N GLU A 121 -5.70 21.98 -27.29
CA GLU A 121 -5.75 23.27 -26.60
C GLU A 121 -6.28 23.11 -25.18
N SER A 122 -7.38 22.41 -24.99
CA SER A 122 -7.95 22.12 -23.68
C SER A 122 -6.95 21.39 -22.76
N TYR A 123 -6.21 20.43 -23.32
CA TYR A 123 -5.19 19.70 -22.56
C TYR A 123 -3.98 20.60 -22.19
N SER A 124 -3.52 21.44 -23.11
CA SER A 124 -2.40 22.35 -22.83
C SER A 124 -2.71 23.36 -21.71
N GLU A 125 -3.96 23.82 -21.63
CA GLU A 125 -4.50 24.68 -20.57
C GLU A 125 -4.88 23.89 -19.30
N ALA A 126 -4.74 22.57 -19.32
CA ALA A 126 -5.14 21.66 -18.23
C ALA A 126 -6.57 21.93 -17.74
N GLU A 127 -7.53 22.09 -18.67
CA GLU A 127 -8.93 22.37 -18.32
C GLU A 127 -9.53 21.30 -17.40
N PHE A 128 -9.09 20.06 -17.51
CA PHE A 128 -9.44 18.97 -16.61
C PHE A 128 -9.04 19.22 -15.15
N PHE A 129 -8.19 20.23 -14.89
CA PHE A 129 -7.86 20.72 -13.54
C PHE A 129 -8.39 22.13 -13.31
N THR A 130 -8.25 23.03 -14.27
CA THR A 130 -8.57 24.46 -14.09
C THR A 130 -10.07 24.72 -13.96
N LYS A 131 -10.91 23.83 -14.55
CA LYS A 131 -12.37 23.89 -14.44
C LYS A 131 -12.94 23.23 -13.19
N LEU A 132 -12.10 22.79 -12.27
CA LEU A 132 -12.51 22.18 -11.02
C LEU A 132 -13.15 23.19 -10.07
N ASN A 133 -14.20 22.76 -9.36
CA ASN A 133 -14.80 23.58 -8.32
C ASN A 133 -13.88 23.68 -7.10
N ALA A 134 -13.95 24.79 -6.38
CA ALA A 134 -13.28 24.94 -5.11
C ALA A 134 -13.81 23.94 -4.08
N ILE A 135 -12.94 23.46 -3.18
CA ILE A 135 -13.37 22.68 -2.04
C ILE A 135 -14.26 23.54 -1.17
N PRO A 136 -15.51 23.12 -0.85
CA PRO A 136 -16.39 23.90 -0.01
C PRO A 136 -15.80 24.10 1.38
N GLU A 137 -16.06 25.27 1.99
CA GLU A 137 -15.63 25.56 3.35
C GLU A 137 -16.23 24.56 4.37
N LYS A 138 -17.45 24.11 4.09
CA LYS A 138 -18.17 23.16 4.96
C LYS A 138 -18.64 21.96 4.15
N ILE A 139 -18.27 20.78 4.60
CA ILE A 139 -18.74 19.51 4.06
C ILE A 139 -19.68 18.91 5.11
N LYS A 140 -20.98 18.90 4.80
CA LYS A 140 -21.97 18.24 5.64
C LYS A 140 -21.92 16.75 5.39
N VAL A 141 -21.84 15.97 6.45
CA VAL A 141 -21.78 14.51 6.38
C VAL A 141 -22.89 13.88 7.20
N VAL A 142 -23.30 12.70 6.78
CA VAL A 142 -24.13 11.77 7.53
C VAL A 142 -23.39 10.45 7.66
N THR A 143 -23.35 9.88 8.84
CA THR A 143 -22.57 8.67 9.11
C THR A 143 -23.32 7.41 8.69
N TYR A 144 -22.57 6.43 8.20
CA TYR A 144 -22.97 5.04 8.09
C TYR A 144 -21.99 4.17 8.88
N VAL A 145 -22.45 3.52 9.92
CA VAL A 145 -21.65 2.60 10.73
C VAL A 145 -21.65 1.23 10.04
N ALA A 146 -20.52 0.89 9.44
CA ALA A 146 -20.40 -0.34 8.66
C ALA A 146 -20.17 -1.58 9.53
N ALA A 147 -19.53 -1.42 10.69
CA ALA A 147 -19.34 -2.46 11.69
C ALA A 147 -19.08 -1.85 13.06
N GLU A 148 -19.46 -2.60 14.12
CA GLU A 148 -18.93 -2.40 15.46
C GLU A 148 -17.66 -3.24 15.60
N GLY A 149 -16.49 -2.61 15.40
CA GLY A 149 -15.20 -3.24 15.40
C GLY A 149 -14.36 -2.81 14.20
N ASP A 150 -13.27 -3.53 13.98
CA ASP A 150 -12.33 -3.22 12.90
C ASP A 150 -12.94 -3.46 11.53
N ILE A 151 -12.69 -2.54 10.61
CA ILE A 151 -13.04 -2.71 9.20
C ILE A 151 -11.74 -3.02 8.44
N SER A 152 -11.64 -4.25 7.95
CA SER A 152 -10.51 -4.65 7.11
C SER A 152 -10.65 -4.16 5.68
N THR A 153 -9.53 -4.04 5.00
CA THR A 153 -9.53 -3.73 3.57
C THR A 153 -10.10 -4.87 2.72
N ASP A 154 -10.09 -6.10 3.23
CA ASP A 154 -10.77 -7.24 2.60
C ASP A 154 -12.30 -7.12 2.63
N LEU A 155 -12.84 -6.51 3.68
CA LEU A 155 -14.28 -6.21 3.74
C LEU A 155 -14.67 -5.14 2.71
N LEU A 156 -13.80 -4.18 2.46
CA LEU A 156 -14.02 -3.12 1.48
C LEU A 156 -13.75 -3.58 0.03
N SER A 157 -12.79 -4.49 -0.15
CA SER A 157 -12.32 -4.97 -1.44
C SER A 157 -11.65 -6.34 -1.28
N PRO A 158 -12.41 -7.44 -1.34
CA PRO A 158 -11.89 -8.78 -1.20
C PRO A 158 -10.79 -9.10 -2.22
N GLY A 159 -9.62 -9.58 -1.73
CA GLY A 159 -8.46 -9.85 -2.58
C GLY A 159 -8.74 -10.88 -3.68
N ASN A 160 -9.52 -11.92 -3.38
CA ASN A 160 -9.92 -12.94 -4.34
C ASN A 160 -10.85 -12.43 -5.46
N GLN A 161 -11.45 -11.25 -5.30
CA GLN A 161 -12.32 -10.64 -6.30
C GLN A 161 -11.60 -9.63 -7.19
N ALA A 162 -10.45 -9.11 -6.76
CA ALA A 162 -9.72 -8.10 -7.50
C ALA A 162 -9.31 -8.57 -8.90
N HIS A 163 -8.85 -9.81 -9.00
CA HIS A 163 -8.45 -10.42 -10.27
C HIS A 163 -9.63 -10.89 -11.13
N SER A 164 -10.79 -11.10 -10.54
CA SER A 164 -11.99 -11.57 -11.24
C SER A 164 -12.85 -10.42 -11.77
N ARG A 165 -12.68 -9.21 -11.24
CA ARG A 165 -13.48 -8.04 -11.60
C ARG A 165 -12.58 -6.89 -12.03
N SER A 166 -12.32 -6.86 -13.33
CA SER A 166 -11.44 -5.89 -13.96
C SER A 166 -12.02 -4.48 -14.08
N ASP A 167 -13.33 -4.35 -13.98
CA ASP A 167 -14.04 -3.08 -14.06
C ASP A 167 -14.32 -2.54 -12.66
N ARG A 168 -14.10 -1.24 -12.46
CA ARG A 168 -14.22 -0.59 -11.16
C ARG A 168 -15.63 -0.67 -10.58
N GLU A 169 -16.64 -0.50 -11.41
CA GLU A 169 -18.03 -0.60 -10.97
C GLU A 169 -18.41 -2.06 -10.63
N LEU A 170 -17.90 -3.02 -11.41
CA LEU A 170 -18.10 -4.44 -11.11
C LEU A 170 -17.40 -4.83 -9.83
N HIS A 171 -16.16 -4.36 -9.64
CA HIS A 171 -15.44 -4.60 -8.39
C HIS A 171 -16.17 -3.98 -7.20
N GLY A 172 -16.78 -2.83 -7.38
CA GLY A 172 -17.59 -2.16 -6.36
C GLY A 172 -18.77 -2.98 -5.83
N GLN A 173 -19.26 -3.96 -6.58
CA GLN A 173 -20.31 -4.87 -6.11
C GLN A 173 -19.84 -5.80 -4.98
N CYS A 174 -18.54 -5.91 -4.76
CA CYS A 174 -17.97 -6.70 -3.66
C CYS A 174 -17.92 -5.93 -2.33
N PHE A 175 -18.32 -4.66 -2.31
CA PHE A 175 -18.24 -3.80 -1.16
C PHE A 175 -19.13 -4.27 -0.01
N ILE A 176 -18.54 -4.58 1.12
CA ILE A 176 -19.13 -4.99 2.41
C ILE A 176 -20.22 -6.06 2.26
N SER A 177 -21.45 -5.65 1.93
CA SER A 177 -22.59 -6.54 1.71
C SER A 177 -23.68 -5.83 0.91
N LYS A 178 -24.58 -6.59 0.30
CA LYS A 178 -25.76 -6.04 -0.40
C LYS A 178 -26.62 -5.20 0.54
N LYS A 179 -26.80 -5.64 1.79
CA LYS A 179 -27.53 -4.88 2.82
C LYS A 179 -26.90 -3.50 3.05
N ALA A 180 -25.58 -3.44 3.26
CA ALA A 180 -24.88 -2.17 3.45
C ALA A 180 -25.01 -1.23 2.23
N GLN A 181 -24.93 -1.78 1.02
CA GLN A 181 -25.11 -1.02 -0.22
C GLN A 181 -26.51 -0.40 -0.31
N ASP A 182 -27.55 -1.16 0.04
CA ASP A 182 -28.95 -0.70 0.02
C ASP A 182 -29.19 0.35 1.12
N GLU A 183 -28.68 0.16 2.34
CA GLU A 183 -28.79 1.11 3.45
C GLU A 183 -28.07 2.43 3.15
N ILE A 184 -26.85 2.39 2.58
CA ILE A 184 -26.13 3.58 2.13
C ILE A 184 -26.92 4.31 1.04
N SER A 185 -27.52 3.57 0.10
CA SER A 185 -28.34 4.16 -0.97
C SER A 185 -29.56 4.87 -0.42
N GLN A 186 -30.25 4.26 0.57
CA GLN A 186 -31.37 4.89 1.27
C GLN A 186 -30.94 6.15 2.04
N LEU A 187 -29.79 6.08 2.73
CA LEU A 187 -29.25 7.21 3.45
C LEU A 187 -28.93 8.40 2.53
N LYS A 188 -28.40 8.13 1.33
CA LYS A 188 -28.17 9.17 0.30
C LYS A 188 -29.46 9.79 -0.22
N ILE A 189 -30.52 9.02 -0.35
CA ILE A 189 -31.85 9.51 -0.75
C ILE A 189 -32.44 10.39 0.36
N ALA A 190 -32.31 9.98 1.63
CA ALA A 190 -32.83 10.73 2.77
C ALA A 190 -32.02 12.03 3.03
N HIS A 191 -30.75 12.07 2.66
CA HIS A 191 -29.84 13.21 2.90
C HIS A 191 -29.14 13.67 1.61
N PRO A 192 -29.86 14.18 0.60
CA PRO A 192 -29.31 14.47 -0.73
C PRO A 192 -28.27 15.61 -0.72
N ASP A 193 -28.26 16.44 0.31
CA ASP A 193 -27.32 17.57 0.50
C ASP A 193 -26.05 17.17 1.26
N LYS A 194 -25.95 15.93 1.79
CA LYS A 194 -24.84 15.47 2.62
C LYS A 194 -24.01 14.39 1.92
N SER A 195 -22.75 14.32 2.30
CA SER A 195 -21.86 13.19 1.94
C SER A 195 -22.00 12.09 2.99
N VAL A 196 -21.89 10.84 2.58
CA VAL A 196 -21.92 9.72 3.53
C VAL A 196 -20.49 9.47 4.03
N MET A 197 -20.32 9.41 5.35
CA MET A 197 -19.08 9.02 6.01
C MET A 197 -19.18 7.58 6.50
N LEU A 198 -18.30 6.72 6.01
CA LEU A 198 -18.21 5.33 6.45
C LEU A 198 -17.45 5.24 7.77
N VAL A 199 -18.00 4.60 8.78
CA VAL A 199 -17.45 4.57 10.13
C VAL A 199 -17.22 3.15 10.61
N ALA A 200 -16.02 2.91 11.18
CA ALA A 200 -15.71 1.76 12.04
C ALA A 200 -15.95 2.19 13.50
N GLU A 201 -17.11 1.82 14.07
CA GLU A 201 -17.43 2.13 15.46
C GLU A 201 -16.79 1.13 16.40
N LYS A 202 -16.15 1.60 17.47
CA LYS A 202 -15.32 0.79 18.39
C LYS A 202 -14.17 0.03 17.71
N GLY A 203 -13.75 0.47 16.54
CA GLY A 203 -12.74 -0.21 15.74
C GLY A 203 -11.83 0.71 14.93
N THR A 204 -10.83 0.11 14.33
CA THR A 204 -9.87 0.73 13.41
C THR A 204 -10.35 0.57 11.98
N MET A 205 -10.31 1.66 11.22
CA MET A 205 -10.63 1.66 9.80
C MET A 205 -9.42 1.22 8.97
N GLY A 206 -9.63 0.29 8.03
CA GLY A 206 -8.65 -0.08 7.03
C GLY A 206 -7.51 -0.98 7.53
N VAL A 207 -7.84 -1.94 8.39
CA VAL A 207 -6.88 -2.95 8.88
C VAL A 207 -6.52 -3.92 7.75
N GLY A 208 -5.26 -4.39 7.74
CA GLY A 208 -4.72 -5.31 6.73
C GLY A 208 -4.02 -4.58 5.58
N SER A 209 -3.86 -5.26 4.46
CA SER A 209 -3.20 -4.70 3.26
C SER A 209 -3.95 -3.49 2.71
N SER A 210 -3.27 -2.38 2.52
CA SER A 210 -3.91 -1.16 2.04
C SER A 210 -4.19 -1.22 0.54
N ARG A 211 -5.46 -1.36 0.17
CA ARG A 211 -5.90 -1.47 -1.23
C ARG A 211 -6.59 -0.19 -1.69
N MET A 212 -6.10 0.38 -2.78
CA MET A 212 -6.73 1.53 -3.43
C MET A 212 -8.16 1.18 -3.91
N SER A 213 -8.37 -0.05 -4.37
CA SER A 213 -9.69 -0.57 -4.76
C SER A 213 -10.71 -0.49 -3.62
N GLY A 214 -10.31 -0.70 -2.36
CA GLY A 214 -11.17 -0.53 -1.20
C GLY A 214 -11.68 0.91 -1.05
N VAL A 215 -10.79 1.89 -1.20
CA VAL A 215 -11.17 3.31 -1.16
C VAL A 215 -12.04 3.69 -2.37
N ASN A 216 -11.75 3.13 -3.53
CA ASN A 216 -12.56 3.33 -4.73
C ASN A 216 -14.00 2.77 -4.55
N ASN A 217 -14.14 1.62 -3.89
CA ASN A 217 -15.45 1.05 -3.58
C ASN A 217 -16.22 1.92 -2.57
N VAL A 218 -15.53 2.47 -1.56
CA VAL A 218 -16.13 3.47 -0.66
C VAL A 218 -16.64 4.66 -1.48
N ALA A 219 -15.81 5.22 -2.37
CA ALA A 219 -16.21 6.36 -3.20
C ALA A 219 -17.41 6.05 -4.10
N LEU A 220 -17.49 4.84 -4.66
CA LEU A 220 -18.59 4.41 -5.51
C LEU A 220 -19.93 4.41 -4.73
N TRP A 221 -19.94 3.86 -3.53
CA TRP A 221 -21.16 3.70 -2.75
C TRP A 221 -21.53 4.94 -1.93
N THR A 222 -20.56 5.60 -1.31
CA THR A 222 -20.80 6.76 -0.44
C THR A 222 -20.80 8.08 -1.20
N GLY A 223 -20.16 8.15 -2.36
CA GLY A 223 -20.04 9.35 -3.17
C GLY A 223 -21.35 9.78 -3.86
N LYS A 224 -21.40 11.02 -4.27
CA LYS A 224 -22.43 11.54 -5.16
C LYS A 224 -22.02 11.35 -6.60
N LYS A 225 -23.00 11.25 -7.52
CA LYS A 225 -22.73 11.24 -8.95
C LYS A 225 -22.03 12.55 -9.35
N ALA A 226 -20.78 12.47 -9.78
CA ALA A 226 -19.98 13.62 -10.13
C ALA A 226 -20.23 14.03 -11.59
N SER A 227 -20.18 15.33 -11.87
CA SER A 227 -19.94 15.81 -13.23
C SER A 227 -18.47 15.54 -13.62
N PRO A 228 -18.14 15.42 -14.91
CA PRO A 228 -16.76 15.19 -15.37
C PRO A 228 -15.73 16.18 -14.83
N TYR A 229 -16.11 17.41 -14.60
CA TYR A 229 -15.24 18.47 -14.07
C TYR A 229 -15.38 18.70 -12.56
N ILE A 230 -16.18 17.89 -11.86
CA ILE A 230 -16.33 18.09 -10.43
C ILE A 230 -15.19 17.39 -9.71
N PRO A 231 -14.41 18.14 -8.96
CA PRO A 231 -13.56 17.54 -7.96
C PRO A 231 -14.43 17.04 -6.84
N TYR A 232 -14.12 16.01 -6.43
CA TYR A 232 -14.45 15.02 -5.48
C TYR A 232 -14.96 15.43 -4.10
N VAL A 233 -15.09 16.70 -3.71
CA VAL A 233 -15.48 17.01 -2.34
C VAL A 233 -16.86 16.50 -1.97
N ASN A 234 -17.76 16.38 -2.95
CA ASN A 234 -19.08 15.74 -2.76
C ASN A 234 -19.11 14.25 -3.12
N VAL A 235 -17.99 13.72 -3.60
CA VAL A 235 -17.85 12.31 -4.02
C VAL A 235 -16.58 11.68 -3.46
N ALA A 236 -15.77 12.46 -2.73
CA ALA A 236 -14.61 11.94 -2.03
C ALA A 236 -15.05 10.84 -1.06
N PRO A 237 -14.34 9.74 -1.00
CA PRO A 237 -14.55 8.79 0.07
C PRO A 237 -14.21 9.44 1.39
N ILE A 238 -15.18 9.46 2.31
CA ILE A 238 -14.97 9.94 3.67
C ILE A 238 -15.06 8.73 4.59
N VAL A 239 -13.98 8.44 5.27
CA VAL A 239 -13.88 7.29 6.17
C VAL A 239 -13.41 7.70 7.55
N ALA A 240 -13.90 7.04 8.58
CA ALA A 240 -13.53 7.31 9.95
C ALA A 240 -13.42 6.05 10.78
N GLY A 241 -12.55 6.06 11.78
CA GLY A 241 -12.45 5.02 12.80
C GLY A 241 -12.47 5.65 14.19
N THR A 242 -13.25 5.12 15.10
CA THR A 242 -13.30 5.61 16.49
C THR A 242 -12.07 5.17 17.28
N ASN A 243 -11.41 4.10 16.84
CA ASN A 243 -10.13 3.63 17.36
C ASN A 243 -8.98 3.88 16.33
N GLY A 244 -9.14 4.89 15.50
CA GLY A 244 -8.14 5.29 14.52
C GLY A 244 -8.33 4.72 13.13
N ILE A 245 -7.39 5.09 12.25
CA ILE A 245 -7.27 4.58 10.89
C ILE A 245 -5.88 3.97 10.74
N SER A 246 -5.79 2.81 10.10
CA SER A 246 -4.50 2.21 9.76
C SER A 246 -3.63 3.23 8.99
N PRO A 247 -2.37 3.46 9.38
CA PRO A 247 -1.54 4.53 8.81
C PRO A 247 -1.40 4.45 7.29
N ILE A 248 -1.25 3.25 6.75
CA ILE A 248 -1.12 3.05 5.30
C ILE A 248 -2.47 3.30 4.62
N PHE A 249 -3.57 2.83 5.19
CA PHE A 249 -4.88 3.08 4.65
C PHE A 249 -5.24 4.57 4.66
N LEU A 250 -4.83 5.31 5.69
CA LEU A 250 -4.96 6.77 5.75
C LEU A 250 -4.19 7.46 4.62
N THR A 251 -3.01 6.94 4.26
CA THR A 251 -2.26 7.41 3.11
C THR A 251 -3.01 7.11 1.82
N THR A 252 -3.50 5.88 1.65
CA THR A 252 -4.29 5.46 0.48
C THR A 252 -5.54 6.32 0.30
N VAL A 253 -6.27 6.59 1.38
CA VAL A 253 -7.42 7.52 1.34
C VAL A 253 -7.00 8.90 0.83
N GLY A 254 -5.87 9.43 1.32
CA GLY A 254 -5.36 10.73 0.90
C GLY A 254 -4.97 10.78 -0.58
N VAL A 255 -4.22 9.80 -1.08
CA VAL A 255 -3.77 9.77 -2.49
C VAL A 255 -4.89 9.48 -3.49
N THR A 256 -5.99 8.88 -3.04
CA THR A 256 -7.22 8.75 -3.84
C THR A 256 -8.10 9.99 -3.82
N GLY A 257 -7.68 11.04 -3.11
CA GLY A 257 -8.44 12.28 -2.97
C GLY A 257 -9.54 12.21 -1.89
N GLY A 258 -9.47 11.21 -1.00
CA GLY A 258 -10.43 11.03 0.09
C GLY A 258 -10.06 11.77 1.37
N ILE A 259 -10.96 11.68 2.34
CA ILE A 259 -10.82 12.27 3.67
C ILE A 259 -10.85 11.14 4.70
N GLY A 260 -9.75 10.94 5.43
CA GLY A 260 -9.64 9.97 6.51
C GLY A 260 -9.65 10.67 7.86
N ILE A 261 -10.51 10.26 8.77
CA ILE A 261 -10.71 10.89 10.07
C ILE A 261 -10.47 9.90 11.19
N ASP A 262 -9.41 10.15 11.96
CA ASP A 262 -9.22 9.49 13.26
C ASP A 262 -10.09 10.23 14.28
N LEU A 263 -11.20 9.62 14.65
CA LEU A 263 -12.17 10.25 15.53
C LEU A 263 -11.67 10.42 16.97
N LYS A 264 -10.62 9.71 17.38
CA LYS A 264 -10.01 9.81 18.73
C LYS A 264 -11.06 9.83 19.85
N ASN A 265 -12.05 8.99 19.70
CA ASN A 265 -13.26 9.03 20.50
C ASN A 265 -13.09 8.40 21.89
N TRP A 266 -12.00 7.65 22.06
CA TRP A 266 -11.68 6.98 23.31
C TRP A 266 -10.60 7.73 24.08
N VAL A 267 -10.90 8.14 25.30
CA VAL A 267 -9.96 8.86 26.17
C VAL A 267 -9.86 8.17 27.52
N LYS A 268 -8.71 8.33 28.19
CA LYS A 268 -8.52 7.84 29.56
C LYS A 268 -9.49 8.58 30.46
N LYS A 269 -10.37 7.84 31.16
CA LYS A 269 -11.33 8.40 32.11
C LYS A 269 -10.61 9.07 33.27
N LYS A 270 -11.03 10.27 33.61
CA LYS A 270 -10.45 11.04 34.73
C LYS A 270 -11.48 11.25 35.82
N ASP A 271 -11.02 11.30 37.07
CA ASP A 271 -11.82 11.73 38.22
C ASP A 271 -12.03 13.26 38.24
N SER A 272 -12.72 13.76 39.23
CA SER A 272 -12.98 15.20 39.42
C SER A 272 -11.72 16.03 39.61
N ASP A 273 -10.62 15.40 40.02
CA ASP A 273 -9.35 16.07 40.29
C ASP A 273 -8.38 15.96 39.08
N GLY A 274 -8.83 15.31 37.98
CA GLY A 274 -8.07 15.16 36.76
C GLY A 274 -7.13 13.96 36.72
N ASN A 275 -7.13 13.09 37.75
CA ASN A 275 -6.33 11.89 37.79
C ASN A 275 -6.99 10.78 36.94
N ILE A 276 -6.17 9.94 36.31
CA ILE A 276 -6.63 8.82 35.49
C ILE A 276 -7.23 7.75 36.45
N ILE A 277 -8.47 7.34 36.18
CA ILE A 277 -9.14 6.26 36.90
C ILE A 277 -8.61 4.93 36.35
N LEU A 278 -8.10 4.08 37.26
CA LEU A 278 -7.60 2.75 36.93
C LEU A 278 -8.65 1.68 37.28
N ASN A 279 -8.64 0.56 36.56
CA ASN A 279 -9.40 -0.62 36.89
C ASN A 279 -8.72 -1.42 38.02
N ASN A 280 -9.30 -2.56 38.41
CA ASN A 280 -8.76 -3.42 39.48
C ASN A 280 -7.38 -3.99 39.16
N ASP A 281 -6.98 -4.00 37.88
CA ASP A 281 -5.68 -4.49 37.39
C ASP A 281 -4.66 -3.36 37.26
N GLY A 282 -5.02 -2.13 37.64
CA GLY A 282 -4.16 -0.95 37.59
C GLY A 282 -4.09 -0.28 36.22
N GLU A 283 -5.02 -0.59 35.30
CA GLU A 283 -5.04 -0.05 33.95
C GLU A 283 -6.02 1.13 33.81
N PRO A 284 -5.73 2.11 32.93
CA PRO A 284 -6.63 3.22 32.68
C PRO A 284 -8.00 2.76 32.14
N ILE A 285 -9.05 3.13 32.79
CA ILE A 285 -10.40 2.97 32.26
C ILE A 285 -10.57 3.96 31.09
N LEU A 286 -11.00 3.46 29.93
CA LEU A 286 -11.35 4.30 28.78
C LEU A 286 -12.83 4.66 28.82
N GLU A 287 -13.13 5.88 28.44
CA GLU A 287 -14.50 6.34 28.22
C GLU A 287 -14.67 6.87 26.79
N GLN A 288 -15.85 6.65 26.25
CA GLN A 288 -16.22 7.14 24.92
C GLN A 288 -16.77 8.58 25.05
N LEU A 289 -16.15 9.52 24.33
CA LEU A 289 -16.52 10.93 24.37
C LEU A 289 -17.89 11.21 23.73
N TYR A 290 -18.21 10.45 22.69
CA TYR A 290 -19.47 10.55 21.95
C TYR A 290 -19.74 9.26 21.19
N THR A 291 -21.01 8.95 20.99
CA THR A 291 -21.44 7.79 20.19
C THR A 291 -21.65 8.24 18.74
N VAL A 292 -21.21 7.41 17.80
CA VAL A 292 -21.45 7.59 16.37
C VAL A 292 -22.37 6.46 15.91
N GLU A 293 -23.58 6.82 15.52
CA GLU A 293 -24.58 5.88 15.00
C GLU A 293 -24.83 6.17 13.52
N THR A 294 -25.38 5.21 12.80
CA THR A 294 -25.87 5.45 11.44
C THR A 294 -26.92 6.55 11.43
N GLY A 295 -26.75 7.55 10.59
CA GLY A 295 -27.62 8.72 10.53
C GLY A 295 -27.15 9.91 11.38
N THR A 296 -26.05 9.80 12.14
CA THR A 296 -25.47 10.95 12.86
C THR A 296 -25.00 12.01 11.85
N GLU A 297 -25.46 13.25 12.03
CA GLU A 297 -25.08 14.37 11.17
C GLU A 297 -23.92 15.16 11.77
N LEU A 298 -22.89 15.41 10.95
CA LEU A 298 -21.67 16.12 11.34
C LEU A 298 -21.29 17.12 10.26
N THR A 299 -20.39 18.08 10.61
CA THR A 299 -19.86 19.07 9.67
C THR A 299 -18.33 19.09 9.71
N ILE A 300 -17.68 18.86 8.56
CA ILE A 300 -16.24 19.09 8.39
C ILE A 300 -16.05 20.52 7.90
N ASN A 301 -15.36 21.35 8.68
CA ASN A 301 -14.96 22.67 8.26
C ASN A 301 -13.52 22.61 7.70
N THR A 302 -13.38 22.78 6.39
CA THR A 302 -12.10 22.64 5.69
C THR A 302 -11.14 23.80 5.93
N LYS A 303 -11.66 24.95 6.33
CA LYS A 303 -10.87 26.14 6.65
C LYS A 303 -10.24 26.05 8.05
N THR A 304 -11.05 25.69 9.05
CA THR A 304 -10.54 25.45 10.42
C THR A 304 -9.87 24.09 10.55
N LYS A 305 -10.10 23.18 9.59
CA LYS A 305 -9.62 21.78 9.58
C LYS A 305 -10.11 21.01 10.80
N LYS A 306 -11.39 21.15 11.13
CA LYS A 306 -12.03 20.52 12.29
C LYS A 306 -13.34 19.88 11.92
N LEU A 307 -13.67 18.80 12.64
CA LEU A 307 -14.97 18.14 12.61
C LEU A 307 -15.84 18.65 13.75
N TYR A 308 -17.08 18.97 13.47
CA TYR A 308 -18.08 19.48 14.41
C TYR A 308 -19.33 18.61 14.46
N ASN A 309 -20.10 18.73 15.55
CA ASN A 309 -21.48 18.25 15.57
C ASN A 309 -22.34 19.01 14.53
N LYS A 310 -23.58 18.56 14.31
CA LYS A 310 -24.52 19.11 13.30
C LYS A 310 -24.69 20.63 13.42
N GLU A 311 -24.85 21.13 14.64
CA GLU A 311 -25.11 22.54 14.96
C GLU A 311 -23.85 23.39 14.95
N GLU A 312 -22.69 22.79 14.74
CA GLU A 312 -21.35 23.41 14.79
C GLU A 312 -21.05 24.11 16.14
N THR A 313 -21.70 23.68 17.21
CA THR A 313 -21.52 24.21 18.56
C THR A 313 -20.42 23.49 19.35
N LYS A 314 -20.06 22.25 18.93
CA LYS A 314 -19.06 21.43 19.59
C LYS A 314 -18.06 20.94 18.58
N GLU A 315 -16.79 21.28 18.81
CA GLU A 315 -15.66 20.66 18.12
C GLU A 315 -15.49 19.22 18.62
N LEU A 316 -15.32 18.27 17.69
CA LEU A 316 -15.15 16.87 18.02
C LEU A 316 -13.68 16.45 17.85
N VAL A 317 -13.07 16.73 16.69
CA VAL A 317 -11.70 16.31 16.39
C VAL A 317 -11.03 17.23 15.37
N ASP A 318 -9.71 17.38 15.47
CA ASP A 318 -8.86 18.01 14.48
C ASP A 318 -8.65 17.07 13.28
N VAL A 319 -8.92 17.56 12.07
CA VAL A 319 -8.77 16.81 10.82
C VAL A 319 -7.68 17.40 9.90
N SER A 320 -6.78 18.21 10.45
CA SER A 320 -5.74 18.90 9.68
C SER A 320 -4.85 17.96 8.89
N SER A 321 -4.61 16.75 9.41
CA SER A 321 -3.85 15.70 8.72
C SER A 321 -4.46 15.25 7.39
N SER A 322 -5.77 15.44 7.19
CA SER A 322 -6.47 15.15 5.94
C SER A 322 -6.52 16.34 4.98
N PHE A 323 -6.14 17.54 5.43
CA PHE A 323 -6.16 18.77 4.64
C PHE A 323 -4.77 19.39 4.51
N THR A 324 -3.73 18.58 4.34
CA THR A 324 -2.42 19.06 3.89
C THR A 324 -2.56 19.60 2.46
N ARG A 325 -1.66 20.49 2.04
CA ARG A 325 -1.69 21.05 0.68
C ARG A 325 -1.75 19.98 -0.39
N GLN A 326 -0.91 18.98 -0.29
CA GLN A 326 -0.86 17.87 -1.24
C GLN A 326 -2.19 17.10 -1.28
N LYS A 327 -2.76 16.75 -0.13
CA LYS A 327 -4.05 16.04 -0.09
C LYS A 327 -5.19 16.87 -0.66
N VAL A 328 -5.17 18.19 -0.45
CA VAL A 328 -6.11 19.12 -1.07
C VAL A 328 -5.97 19.12 -2.59
N GLU A 329 -4.75 19.07 -3.13
CA GLU A 329 -4.52 18.92 -4.57
C GLU A 329 -5.05 17.59 -5.08
N PHE A 330 -4.80 16.49 -4.36
CA PHE A 330 -5.35 15.18 -4.70
C PHE A 330 -6.89 15.18 -4.66
N MET A 331 -7.50 15.81 -3.66
CA MET A 331 -8.95 15.98 -3.62
C MET A 331 -9.48 16.70 -4.85
N LYS A 332 -8.85 17.82 -5.22
CA LYS A 332 -9.24 18.59 -6.41
C LYS A 332 -9.10 17.81 -7.70
N ALA A 333 -8.02 17.06 -7.85
CA ALA A 333 -7.72 16.31 -9.07
C ALA A 333 -8.45 14.96 -9.14
N GLY A 334 -9.02 14.49 -8.04
CA GLY A 334 -9.61 13.16 -7.96
C GLY A 334 -8.56 12.05 -7.81
N GLY A 335 -7.46 12.37 -7.14
CA GLY A 335 -6.40 11.46 -6.80
C GLY A 335 -5.06 11.81 -7.43
N SER A 336 -4.02 11.18 -6.91
CA SER A 336 -2.63 11.40 -7.35
C SER A 336 -2.40 10.99 -8.81
N TYR A 337 -3.01 9.91 -9.25
CA TYR A 337 -2.91 9.46 -10.66
C TYR A 337 -3.33 10.56 -11.64
N SER A 338 -4.47 11.19 -11.37
CA SER A 338 -4.98 12.26 -12.24
C SER A 338 -3.97 13.41 -12.39
N ILE A 339 -3.22 13.73 -11.32
CA ILE A 339 -2.19 14.76 -11.38
C ILE A 339 -1.02 14.33 -12.27
N VAL A 340 -0.55 13.09 -12.10
CA VAL A 340 0.62 12.60 -12.84
C VAL A 340 0.32 12.52 -14.33
N PHE A 341 -0.77 11.85 -14.67
CA PHE A 341 -1.17 11.67 -16.07
C PHE A 341 -1.60 12.98 -16.69
N GLY A 342 -2.34 13.79 -15.93
CA GLY A 342 -2.74 15.11 -16.40
C GLY A 342 -1.55 16.01 -16.72
N LYS A 343 -0.52 16.06 -15.90
CA LYS A 343 0.71 16.80 -16.20
C LYS A 343 1.45 16.27 -17.43
N LYS A 344 1.50 14.93 -17.58
CA LYS A 344 2.12 14.30 -18.76
C LYS A 344 1.35 14.70 -20.04
N LEU A 345 0.03 14.59 -19.97
CA LEU A 345 -0.86 14.94 -21.08
C LEU A 345 -0.80 16.44 -21.43
N GLN A 346 -0.76 17.30 -20.41
CA GLN A 346 -0.58 18.74 -20.57
C GLN A 346 0.73 19.08 -21.30
N ASN A 347 1.85 18.48 -20.85
CA ASN A 347 3.15 18.69 -21.48
C ASN A 347 3.16 18.19 -22.93
N PHE A 348 2.55 17.03 -23.19
CA PHE A 348 2.40 16.49 -24.54
C PHE A 348 1.66 17.47 -25.45
N ALA A 349 0.49 17.94 -25.03
CA ALA A 349 -0.32 18.87 -25.82
C ALA A 349 0.37 20.22 -26.02
N ALA A 350 1.01 20.74 -24.97
CA ALA A 350 1.76 22.00 -25.05
C ALA A 350 2.92 21.91 -26.05
N ASN A 351 3.65 20.76 -26.06
CA ASN A 351 4.72 20.52 -27.01
C ASN A 351 4.24 20.51 -28.47
N ILE A 352 3.12 19.80 -28.75
CA ILE A 352 2.54 19.77 -30.11
C ILE A 352 2.09 21.15 -30.56
N LEU A 353 1.47 21.92 -29.67
CA LEU A 353 1.00 23.27 -29.95
C LEU A 353 2.12 24.34 -29.91
N ASN A 354 3.35 23.92 -29.55
CA ASN A 354 4.49 24.84 -29.33
C ASN A 354 4.16 25.96 -28.35
N LYS A 355 3.57 25.61 -27.22
CA LYS A 355 3.18 26.51 -26.12
C LYS A 355 3.86 26.10 -24.82
N ASP A 356 4.00 27.02 -23.87
CA ASP A 356 4.36 26.68 -22.50
C ASP A 356 3.14 26.10 -21.77
N PRO A 357 3.32 25.01 -20.99
CA PRO A 357 2.21 24.44 -20.22
C PRO A 357 1.75 25.40 -19.13
N ALA A 358 0.45 25.54 -18.93
CA ALA A 358 -0.10 26.36 -17.86
C ALA A 358 0.37 25.88 -16.48
N PRO A 359 0.76 26.77 -15.55
CA PRO A 359 1.25 26.39 -14.23
C PRO A 359 0.10 25.91 -13.32
N VAL A 360 -0.21 24.63 -13.36
CA VAL A 360 -1.26 24.00 -12.55
C VAL A 360 -0.64 23.14 -11.45
N PHE A 361 -1.19 23.18 -10.23
CA PHE A 361 -0.71 22.44 -9.06
C PHE A 361 0.77 22.72 -8.69
N ALA A 362 1.15 23.96 -8.76
CA ALA A 362 2.43 24.43 -8.21
C ALA A 362 2.23 24.83 -6.75
N SER A 363 2.12 23.84 -5.84
CA SER A 363 2.03 24.13 -4.42
C SER A 363 3.36 24.69 -3.90
N PRO A 364 3.38 25.86 -3.25
CA PRO A 364 4.52 26.28 -2.46
C PRO A 364 4.77 25.25 -1.36
N ARG A 365 6.02 24.85 -1.19
CA ARG A 365 6.43 23.90 -0.16
C ARG A 365 6.40 24.55 1.20
N GLU A 366 5.91 23.84 2.20
CA GLU A 366 6.08 24.21 3.59
C GLU A 366 7.45 23.71 4.05
N ILE A 367 8.35 24.65 4.36
CA ILE A 367 9.73 24.34 4.73
C ILE A 367 9.96 24.82 6.15
N HIS A 368 10.32 23.88 7.03
CA HIS A 368 10.83 24.16 8.35
C HIS A 368 12.35 24.06 8.33
N SER A 369 13.04 25.03 8.85
CA SER A 369 14.50 25.05 8.94
C SER A 369 14.90 25.51 10.33
N GLU A 370 15.70 24.71 11.01
CA GLU A 370 16.26 25.02 12.32
C GLU A 370 17.78 24.86 12.31
N ASP A 371 18.47 25.65 13.13
CA ASP A 371 19.92 25.54 13.32
C ASP A 371 20.22 24.47 14.39
N GLN A 372 19.93 23.20 14.02
CA GLN A 372 20.18 22.03 14.87
C GLN A 372 20.93 20.97 14.09
N GLY A 373 21.45 19.96 14.79
CA GLY A 373 21.98 18.75 14.18
C GLY A 373 20.84 17.90 13.61
N LEU A 374 21.11 17.27 12.50
CA LEU A 374 20.12 16.45 11.77
C LEU A 374 20.14 14.99 12.24
N THR A 375 18.97 14.42 12.39
CA THR A 375 18.77 12.96 12.51
C THR A 375 19.21 12.28 11.20
N ALA A 376 19.42 10.98 11.23
CA ALA A 376 19.74 10.24 10.01
C ALA A 376 18.61 10.34 8.99
N VAL A 377 17.36 10.34 9.43
CA VAL A 377 16.17 10.55 8.58
C VAL A 377 16.25 11.90 7.89
N GLU A 378 16.45 12.97 8.62
CA GLU A 378 16.55 14.31 8.05
C GLU A 378 17.72 14.43 7.06
N LYS A 379 18.86 13.78 7.34
CA LYS A 379 20.01 13.73 6.41
C LYS A 379 19.65 13.03 5.10
N ILE A 380 18.95 11.88 5.14
CA ILE A 380 18.48 11.17 3.93
C ILE A 380 17.57 12.08 3.12
N PHE A 381 16.62 12.75 3.76
CA PHE A 381 15.69 13.64 3.08
C PHE A 381 16.40 14.85 2.48
N ASN A 382 17.32 15.48 3.20
CA ASN A 382 18.10 16.60 2.69
C ASN A 382 18.92 16.22 1.45
N LYS A 383 19.55 15.03 1.45
CA LYS A 383 20.32 14.51 0.31
C LYS A 383 19.45 14.29 -0.93
N ASN A 384 18.23 13.77 -0.73
CA ASN A 384 17.35 13.38 -1.82
C ASN A 384 16.33 14.45 -2.20
N ALA A 385 16.32 15.60 -1.55
CA ALA A 385 15.39 16.68 -1.83
C ALA A 385 15.56 17.26 -3.24
N VAL A 386 14.47 17.38 -3.99
CA VAL A 386 14.47 17.87 -5.37
C VAL A 386 14.12 19.35 -5.41
N GLY A 387 14.95 20.14 -6.11
CA GLY A 387 14.71 21.56 -6.35
C GLY A 387 14.83 22.43 -5.10
N LEU A 388 15.71 22.08 -4.17
CA LEU A 388 16.12 22.92 -3.06
C LEU A 388 17.50 23.52 -3.33
N THR A 389 17.67 24.77 -2.94
CA THR A 389 18.99 25.40 -2.89
C THR A 389 19.72 24.96 -1.62
N SER A 390 21.02 24.75 -1.69
CA SER A 390 21.90 24.12 -0.72
C SER A 390 21.95 24.74 0.69
N ASP A 391 21.31 25.89 0.91
CA ASP A 391 21.55 26.71 2.11
C ASP A 391 20.53 26.42 3.25
N LYS A 392 19.51 25.61 3.02
CA LYS A 392 18.47 25.32 4.02
C LYS A 392 18.52 23.88 4.46
N LYS A 393 18.80 23.66 5.74
CA LYS A 393 18.62 22.37 6.40
C LYS A 393 17.12 22.12 6.60
N LEU A 394 16.60 21.03 6.04
CA LEU A 394 15.23 20.61 6.22
C LEU A 394 15.12 19.72 7.45
N VAL A 395 14.15 20.02 8.29
CA VAL A 395 13.84 19.25 9.52
C VAL A 395 12.46 18.64 9.46
N ALA A 396 12.13 17.80 10.43
CA ALA A 396 10.82 17.16 10.58
C ALA A 396 9.67 18.19 10.43
N GLY A 397 8.60 17.79 9.76
CA GLY A 397 7.47 18.65 9.42
C GLY A 397 7.58 19.34 8.05
N SER A 398 8.78 19.44 7.48
CA SER A 398 8.95 20.02 6.13
C SER A 398 8.31 19.11 5.07
N ASP A 399 7.49 19.70 4.20
CA ASP A 399 6.87 19.00 3.08
C ASP A 399 7.78 19.07 1.86
N VAL A 400 8.35 17.96 1.45
CA VAL A 400 9.42 17.91 0.46
C VAL A 400 9.14 16.93 -0.67
N ARG A 401 9.59 17.27 -1.87
CA ARG A 401 9.71 16.37 -2.99
C ARG A 401 11.10 15.73 -2.95
N VAL A 402 11.16 14.41 -2.93
CA VAL A 402 12.41 13.65 -2.84
C VAL A 402 12.58 12.71 -4.01
N LYS A 403 13.82 12.49 -4.41
CA LYS A 403 14.18 11.40 -5.32
C LYS A 403 13.92 10.07 -4.62
N VAL A 404 13.29 9.16 -5.33
CA VAL A 404 13.11 7.75 -4.94
C VAL A 404 14.16 6.94 -5.66
N ASN A 405 14.83 6.01 -4.95
CA ASN A 405 15.86 5.17 -5.52
C ASN A 405 15.29 3.85 -6.02
N ILE A 406 14.45 3.18 -5.23
CA ILE A 406 13.90 1.87 -5.55
C ILE A 406 12.41 1.87 -5.31
N VAL A 407 11.67 1.23 -6.21
CA VAL A 407 10.23 1.04 -6.08
C VAL A 407 9.90 -0.45 -6.13
N GLY A 408 9.10 -0.91 -5.17
CA GLY A 408 8.57 -2.25 -5.12
C GLY A 408 7.05 -2.28 -5.29
N SER A 409 6.55 -3.24 -6.04
CA SER A 409 5.14 -3.54 -6.18
C SER A 409 4.88 -5.01 -5.87
N GLN A 410 3.68 -5.35 -5.43
CA GLN A 410 3.28 -6.72 -5.18
C GLN A 410 1.82 -6.94 -5.60
N ASP A 411 1.41 -8.17 -5.58
CA ASP A 411 0.19 -8.67 -6.21
C ASP A 411 -1.12 -8.41 -5.46
N THR A 412 -1.10 -7.89 -4.23
CA THR A 412 -2.33 -7.58 -3.48
C THR A 412 -2.52 -6.10 -3.16
N THR A 413 -1.44 -5.33 -3.01
CA THR A 413 -1.48 -3.87 -2.80
C THR A 413 -0.86 -3.10 -3.96
N GLY A 414 -0.40 -3.81 -4.97
CA GLY A 414 0.01 -3.25 -6.26
C GLY A 414 -1.21 -2.93 -7.11
N LEU A 415 -1.00 -3.00 -8.39
CA LEU A 415 -2.01 -2.74 -9.39
C LEU A 415 -2.87 -3.99 -9.59
N MET A 416 -4.05 -3.97 -9.04
CA MET A 416 -4.92 -5.15 -8.96
C MET A 416 -6.02 -5.18 -10.02
N THR A 417 -6.50 -4.02 -10.44
CA THR A 417 -7.56 -3.92 -11.44
C THR A 417 -6.98 -3.64 -12.82
N SER A 418 -7.68 -4.04 -13.89
CA SER A 418 -7.28 -3.70 -15.25
C SER A 418 -7.09 -2.20 -15.43
N GLN A 419 -7.91 -1.38 -14.79
CA GLN A 419 -7.78 0.08 -14.88
C GLN A 419 -6.49 0.60 -14.23
N GLU A 420 -6.05 0.00 -13.12
CA GLU A 420 -4.78 0.36 -12.48
C GLU A 420 -3.60 -0.08 -13.35
N LEU A 421 -3.68 -1.27 -13.95
CA LEU A 421 -2.68 -1.78 -14.89
C LEU A 421 -2.62 -0.94 -16.17
N GLU A 422 -3.77 -0.55 -16.70
CA GLU A 422 -3.89 0.34 -17.85
C GLU A 422 -3.34 1.73 -17.53
N ALA A 423 -3.61 2.26 -16.35
CA ALA A 423 -3.02 3.50 -15.89
C ALA A 423 -1.50 3.40 -15.84
N MET A 424 -0.94 2.29 -15.36
CA MET A 424 0.51 2.04 -15.39
C MET A 424 1.06 1.95 -16.80
N ALA A 425 0.36 1.29 -17.71
CA ALA A 425 0.78 1.17 -19.10
C ALA A 425 0.88 2.55 -19.80
N ALA A 426 0.12 3.53 -19.35
CA ALA A 426 0.23 4.90 -19.83
C ALA A 426 1.46 5.65 -19.27
N THR A 427 2.24 5.04 -18.37
CA THR A 427 3.47 5.63 -17.83
C THR A 427 4.70 4.94 -18.39
N VAL A 428 5.79 5.66 -18.47
CA VAL A 428 7.13 5.10 -18.68
C VAL A 428 7.81 5.08 -17.32
N ILE A 429 8.48 3.96 -16.99
CA ILE A 429 9.27 3.90 -15.76
C ILE A 429 10.35 4.97 -15.80
N SER A 430 10.45 5.73 -14.74
CA SER A 430 11.43 6.81 -14.65
C SER A 430 12.86 6.28 -14.76
N PRO A 431 13.69 6.82 -15.66
CA PRO A 431 15.08 6.43 -15.76
C PRO A 431 15.94 6.88 -14.56
N SER A 432 15.37 7.70 -13.66
CA SER A 432 16.06 8.15 -12.45
C SER A 432 16.03 7.12 -11.31
N LEU A 433 15.24 6.06 -11.43
CA LEU A 433 15.21 4.96 -10.47
C LEU A 433 16.47 4.10 -10.58
N ASP A 434 17.00 3.68 -9.44
CA ASP A 434 18.07 2.68 -9.38
C ASP A 434 17.53 1.27 -9.67
N GLY A 435 16.24 1.01 -9.37
CA GLY A 435 15.56 -0.24 -9.68
C GLY A 435 14.07 -0.21 -9.39
N ALA A 436 13.35 -1.10 -10.06
CA ALA A 436 11.93 -1.35 -9.82
C ALA A 436 11.66 -2.86 -9.83
N TYR A 437 10.91 -3.35 -8.84
CA TYR A 437 10.64 -4.77 -8.64
C TYR A 437 9.14 -5.06 -8.48
N GLN A 438 8.67 -6.15 -9.12
CA GLN A 438 7.34 -6.70 -8.94
C GLN A 438 7.39 -8.08 -8.31
N SER A 439 6.70 -8.27 -7.19
CA SER A 439 6.54 -9.55 -6.51
C SER A 439 5.13 -10.12 -6.67
N GLY A 440 5.00 -11.44 -6.62
CA GLY A 440 3.76 -12.19 -6.51
C GLY A 440 3.64 -12.96 -5.20
N CYS A 441 4.22 -12.46 -4.11
CA CYS A 441 4.39 -13.22 -2.87
C CYS A 441 3.12 -13.34 -2.01
N HIS A 442 2.14 -12.45 -2.14
CA HIS A 442 0.94 -12.43 -1.29
C HIS A 442 -0.16 -13.37 -1.73
N THR A 443 -0.21 -13.74 -3.00
CA THR A 443 -1.19 -14.70 -3.54
C THR A 443 -0.65 -16.12 -3.64
N ALA A 444 0.47 -16.37 -2.99
CA ALA A 444 1.11 -17.68 -2.96
C ALA A 444 0.17 -18.82 -2.50
N SER A 445 -0.76 -18.52 -1.59
CA SER A 445 -1.74 -19.47 -1.06
C SER A 445 -3.13 -19.31 -1.63
N VAL A 446 -3.33 -18.56 -2.70
CA VAL A 446 -4.66 -18.36 -3.26
C VAL A 446 -5.11 -19.58 -4.05
N TRP A 447 -6.20 -20.15 -3.61
CA TRP A 447 -6.85 -21.33 -4.15
C TRP A 447 -7.71 -21.06 -5.36
N ASP A 448 -7.94 -19.79 -5.69
CA ASP A 448 -8.74 -19.40 -6.84
C ASP A 448 -7.93 -19.64 -8.13
N ILE A 449 -8.37 -20.59 -8.93
CA ILE A 449 -7.78 -20.93 -10.23
C ILE A 449 -7.65 -19.68 -11.12
N LYS A 450 -8.61 -18.73 -11.05
CA LYS A 450 -8.55 -17.48 -11.83
C LYS A 450 -7.43 -16.55 -11.36
N ALA A 451 -7.17 -16.50 -10.06
CA ALA A 451 -6.05 -15.75 -9.53
C ALA A 451 -4.71 -16.37 -9.94
N GLN A 452 -4.61 -17.70 -9.93
CA GLN A 452 -3.41 -18.41 -10.37
C GLN A 452 -3.08 -18.15 -11.85
N ASP A 453 -4.10 -17.99 -12.70
CA ASP A 453 -3.90 -17.66 -14.11
C ASP A 453 -3.53 -16.19 -14.35
N ASN A 454 -4.05 -15.28 -13.54
CA ASN A 454 -3.86 -13.84 -13.74
C ASN A 454 -2.50 -13.35 -13.22
N ILE A 455 -1.97 -13.93 -12.16
CA ILE A 455 -0.69 -13.50 -11.59
C ILE A 455 0.47 -13.69 -12.55
N PRO A 456 0.65 -14.83 -13.22
CA PRO A 456 1.68 -14.97 -14.25
C PRO A 456 1.58 -13.92 -15.35
N ARG A 457 0.36 -13.55 -15.75
CA ARG A 457 0.13 -12.50 -16.76
C ARG A 457 0.51 -11.12 -16.24
N LEU A 458 0.18 -10.82 -14.97
CA LEU A 458 0.61 -9.59 -14.31
C LEU A 458 2.14 -9.52 -14.25
N MET A 459 2.79 -10.60 -13.84
CA MET A 459 4.25 -10.66 -13.75
C MET A 459 4.90 -10.50 -15.12
N GLN A 460 4.35 -11.14 -16.15
CA GLN A 460 4.83 -10.97 -17.54
C GLN A 460 4.65 -9.52 -18.00
N PHE A 461 3.47 -8.93 -17.78
CA PHE A 461 3.20 -7.53 -18.13
C PHE A 461 4.21 -6.59 -17.46
N MET A 462 4.44 -6.76 -16.16
CA MET A 462 5.37 -5.92 -15.40
C MET A 462 6.82 -6.10 -15.88
N HIS A 463 7.20 -7.32 -16.24
CA HIS A 463 8.51 -7.57 -16.83
C HIS A 463 8.69 -6.88 -18.18
N ASP A 464 7.71 -7.00 -19.07
CA ASP A 464 7.73 -6.35 -20.38
C ASP A 464 7.74 -4.83 -20.24
N PHE A 465 7.14 -4.34 -19.17
CA PHE A 465 7.15 -2.92 -18.80
C PHE A 465 8.51 -2.45 -18.28
N GLY A 466 9.39 -3.36 -17.91
CA GLY A 466 10.78 -3.09 -17.51
C GLY A 466 11.06 -3.23 -16.02
N LEU A 467 10.13 -3.81 -15.23
CA LEU A 467 10.43 -4.15 -13.84
C LEU A 467 11.25 -5.43 -13.76
N ILE A 468 12.03 -5.54 -12.70
CA ILE A 468 12.62 -6.81 -12.29
C ILE A 468 11.49 -7.67 -11.74
N THR A 469 11.37 -8.91 -12.17
CA THR A 469 10.35 -9.84 -11.72
C THR A 469 10.97 -11.16 -11.32
N ALA A 470 10.53 -11.72 -10.21
CA ALA A 470 10.97 -13.05 -9.81
C ALA A 470 10.41 -14.10 -10.76
N ARG A 471 11.25 -15.03 -11.15
CA ARG A 471 10.91 -16.23 -11.90
C ARG A 471 11.28 -17.43 -11.05
N ASP A 472 10.58 -18.53 -11.24
CA ASP A 472 11.03 -19.79 -10.69
C ASP A 472 12.31 -20.26 -11.41
N PRO A 473 13.00 -21.28 -10.86
CA PRO A 473 14.21 -21.81 -11.53
C PRO A 473 13.99 -22.33 -12.95
N LYS A 474 12.75 -22.54 -13.37
CA LYS A 474 12.38 -22.94 -14.74
C LYS A 474 12.06 -21.76 -15.65
N GLY A 475 12.19 -20.54 -15.15
CA GLY A 475 11.88 -19.31 -15.88
C GLY A 475 10.40 -19.02 -16.06
N ILE A 476 9.54 -19.70 -15.32
CA ILE A 476 8.09 -19.52 -15.36
C ILE A 476 7.69 -18.51 -14.29
N TYR A 477 6.82 -17.59 -14.64
CA TYR A 477 6.21 -16.70 -13.67
C TYR A 477 5.13 -17.45 -12.90
N HIS A 478 5.29 -17.50 -11.59
CA HIS A 478 4.32 -18.10 -10.68
C HIS A 478 3.76 -17.06 -9.71
N SER A 479 2.63 -17.38 -9.09
CA SER A 479 2.07 -16.63 -7.98
C SER A 479 2.96 -16.67 -6.74
N MET A 480 3.77 -17.70 -6.59
CA MET A 480 4.68 -17.88 -5.46
C MET A 480 6.06 -17.37 -5.85
N THR A 481 6.33 -16.12 -5.54
CA THR A 481 7.63 -15.52 -5.81
C THR A 481 8.26 -14.98 -4.54
N ASP A 482 9.53 -14.59 -4.64
CA ASP A 482 10.29 -14.05 -3.52
C ASP A 482 9.55 -12.94 -2.79
N VAL A 483 9.61 -12.97 -1.46
CA VAL A 483 9.01 -11.94 -0.61
C VAL A 483 9.57 -10.56 -0.95
N ILE A 484 8.67 -9.64 -1.29
CA ILE A 484 9.02 -8.29 -1.76
C ILE A 484 10.05 -7.60 -0.87
N HIS A 485 9.89 -7.66 0.45
CA HIS A 485 10.76 -6.95 1.39
C HIS A 485 12.20 -7.44 1.34
N LYS A 486 12.40 -8.76 1.24
CA LYS A 486 13.73 -9.36 1.15
C LYS A 486 14.43 -8.97 -0.14
N VAL A 487 13.73 -9.03 -1.26
CA VAL A 487 14.31 -8.64 -2.55
C VAL A 487 14.63 -7.15 -2.56
N LEU A 488 13.73 -6.30 -2.08
CA LEU A 488 14.00 -4.85 -1.98
C LEU A 488 15.19 -4.57 -1.06
N ASN A 489 15.34 -5.30 0.05
CA ASN A 489 16.50 -5.16 0.92
C ASN A 489 17.81 -5.56 0.21
N ASP A 490 17.79 -6.62 -0.59
CA ASP A 490 18.94 -7.02 -1.39
C ASP A 490 19.25 -6.00 -2.51
N LEU A 491 18.22 -5.44 -3.16
CA LEU A 491 18.37 -4.41 -4.21
C LEU A 491 18.80 -3.05 -3.65
N THR A 492 18.60 -2.78 -2.36
CA THR A 492 18.99 -1.53 -1.73
C THR A 492 20.49 -1.57 -1.43
N ILE A 493 21.25 -0.81 -2.18
CA ILE A 493 22.72 -0.79 -2.10
C ILE A 493 23.30 0.51 -1.57
N ASP A 494 22.46 1.43 -1.11
CA ASP A 494 22.86 2.71 -0.52
C ASP A 494 22.07 2.95 0.77
N ASP A 495 22.76 3.18 1.87
CA ASP A 495 22.19 3.50 3.18
C ASP A 495 21.56 4.92 3.24
N TRP A 496 21.71 5.71 2.19
CA TRP A 496 21.05 7.00 2.00
C TRP A 496 19.86 6.94 1.04
N ALA A 497 19.47 5.75 0.61
CA ALA A 497 18.39 5.56 -0.36
C ALA A 497 16.99 5.80 0.26
N ILE A 498 16.06 6.25 -0.58
CA ILE A 498 14.63 6.28 -0.29
C ILE A 498 13.95 5.21 -1.14
N ILE A 499 13.20 4.32 -0.48
CA ILE A 499 12.51 3.19 -1.07
C ILE A 499 11.01 3.36 -0.87
N ILE A 500 10.22 3.12 -1.91
CA ILE A 500 8.76 3.07 -1.87
C ILE A 500 8.32 1.66 -2.23
N GLY A 501 7.51 1.03 -1.39
CA GLY A 501 7.01 -0.31 -1.68
C GLY A 501 5.54 -0.48 -1.38
N GLY A 502 4.84 -1.26 -2.21
CA GLY A 502 3.42 -1.51 -2.14
C GLY A 502 3.01 -2.47 -1.03
N ASP A 503 3.71 -2.44 0.09
CA ASP A 503 3.42 -3.29 1.24
C ASP A 503 3.69 -2.59 2.57
N SER A 504 2.93 -2.94 3.60
CA SER A 504 3.07 -2.36 4.95
C SER A 504 4.43 -2.63 5.57
N HIS A 505 5.01 -3.79 5.30
CA HIS A 505 6.31 -4.20 5.78
C HIS A 505 7.47 -3.79 4.86
N THR A 506 7.27 -2.81 3.98
CA THR A 506 8.38 -2.23 3.23
C THR A 506 9.29 -1.46 4.17
N ARG A 507 10.23 -2.16 4.75
CA ARG A 507 11.25 -1.69 5.70
C ARG A 507 12.58 -2.34 5.36
N MET A 508 13.65 -1.60 5.42
CA MET A 508 14.97 -2.07 4.96
C MET A 508 16.03 -1.87 6.03
N SER A 509 17.03 -2.73 6.02
CA SER A 509 18.22 -2.56 6.87
C SER A 509 19.20 -1.51 6.32
N LYS A 510 18.98 -1.04 5.10
CA LYS A 510 19.74 0.02 4.42
C LYS A 510 18.78 1.05 3.86
N GLY A 511 19.10 2.34 4.01
CA GLY A 511 18.23 3.43 3.59
C GLY A 511 16.96 3.57 4.43
N ILE A 512 16.01 4.33 3.93
CA ILE A 512 14.67 4.48 4.52
C ILE A 512 13.61 3.98 3.54
N ALA A 513 12.71 3.13 4.02
CA ALA A 513 11.67 2.56 3.20
C ALA A 513 10.28 2.84 3.76
N PHE A 514 9.38 3.21 2.87
CA PHE A 514 7.99 3.52 3.18
C PHE A 514 7.06 2.53 2.52
N GLY A 515 6.22 1.88 3.32
CA GLY A 515 5.04 1.19 2.80
C GLY A 515 4.09 2.21 2.18
N ALA A 516 3.61 1.91 1.00
CA ALA A 516 2.79 2.79 0.18
C ALA A 516 1.65 2.03 -0.51
N ASP A 517 0.65 2.77 -0.90
CA ASP A 517 -0.44 2.29 -1.73
C ASP A 517 -0.06 2.24 -3.21
N SER A 518 -0.90 1.60 -4.03
CA SER A 518 -0.67 1.46 -5.46
C SER A 518 -0.52 2.81 -6.20
N GLY A 519 -1.22 3.84 -5.75
CA GLY A 519 -1.14 5.19 -6.34
C GLY A 519 0.22 5.85 -6.12
N THR A 520 0.72 5.76 -4.90
CA THR A 520 2.07 6.26 -4.55
C THR A 520 3.16 5.43 -5.25
N VAL A 521 2.99 4.12 -5.34
CA VAL A 521 3.91 3.24 -6.09
C VAL A 521 3.97 3.64 -7.57
N ALA A 522 2.82 3.82 -8.21
CA ALA A 522 2.77 4.22 -9.62
C ALA A 522 3.35 5.63 -9.85
N LEU A 523 3.08 6.57 -8.94
CA LEU A 523 3.67 7.91 -9.00
C LEU A 523 5.20 7.82 -8.93
N ALA A 524 5.72 7.06 -7.98
CA ALA A 524 7.15 6.87 -7.81
C ALA A 524 7.78 6.16 -9.03
N LEU A 525 7.11 5.16 -9.59
CA LEU A 525 7.54 4.50 -10.83
C LEU A 525 7.62 5.48 -12.02
N ALA A 526 6.58 6.31 -12.18
CA ALA A 526 6.48 7.23 -13.32
C ALA A 526 7.44 8.42 -13.24
N THR A 527 7.68 8.94 -12.05
CA THR A 527 8.43 10.19 -11.86
C THR A 527 9.83 9.99 -11.28
N GLY A 528 10.07 8.86 -10.60
CA GLY A 528 11.27 8.66 -9.78
C GLY A 528 11.28 9.53 -8.52
N GLU A 529 10.13 10.10 -8.15
CA GLU A 529 9.99 11.04 -7.04
C GLU A 529 8.77 10.72 -6.18
N ALA A 530 8.83 11.14 -4.93
CA ALA A 530 7.70 11.15 -4.02
C ALA A 530 7.63 12.48 -3.28
N THR A 531 6.43 12.90 -2.89
CA THR A 531 6.24 14.09 -2.04
C THR A 531 5.68 13.63 -0.70
N MET A 532 6.36 13.97 0.37
CA MET A 532 5.95 13.61 1.71
C MET A 532 6.55 14.56 2.76
N PRO A 533 5.89 14.72 3.91
CA PRO A 533 6.50 15.42 5.04
C PRO A 533 7.64 14.59 5.61
N ILE A 534 8.73 15.25 6.00
CA ILE A 534 9.81 14.63 6.79
C ILE A 534 9.22 14.22 8.14
N PRO A 535 9.22 12.91 8.49
CA PRO A 535 8.64 12.48 9.75
C PRO A 535 9.57 12.81 10.93
N GLU A 536 8.97 12.95 12.12
CA GLU A 536 9.73 12.95 13.37
C GLU A 536 10.41 11.60 13.59
N SER A 537 11.55 11.59 14.26
CA SER A 537 12.34 10.40 14.57
C SER A 537 12.29 10.06 16.05
N VAL A 538 12.18 8.76 16.34
CA VAL A 538 12.39 8.19 17.68
C VAL A 538 13.66 7.35 17.62
N LYS A 539 14.61 7.64 18.52
CA LYS A 539 15.86 6.89 18.60
C LYS A 539 15.67 5.65 19.48
N VAL A 540 16.12 4.50 18.97
CA VAL A 540 16.18 3.24 19.74
C VAL A 540 17.64 2.83 19.89
N THR A 541 18.05 2.58 21.13
CA THR A 541 19.39 2.09 21.46
C THR A 541 19.30 0.85 22.34
N PHE A 542 20.20 -0.08 22.13
CA PHE A 542 20.35 -1.29 22.94
C PHE A 542 21.47 -1.13 23.95
N LYS A 543 21.26 -1.64 25.14
CA LYS A 543 22.30 -1.76 26.19
C LYS A 543 22.30 -3.18 26.76
N GLY A 544 23.44 -3.60 27.27
CA GLY A 544 23.65 -4.95 27.80
C GLY A 544 23.81 -6.00 26.71
N ASP A 545 23.83 -7.27 27.12
CA ASP A 545 24.08 -8.41 26.26
C ASP A 545 22.84 -9.31 26.19
N LEU A 546 22.58 -9.87 25.02
CA LEU A 546 21.48 -10.80 24.82
C LEU A 546 21.84 -12.18 25.34
N HIS A 547 20.94 -12.80 26.09
CA HIS A 547 21.12 -14.16 26.57
C HIS A 547 21.15 -15.18 25.42
N SER A 548 22.00 -16.18 25.51
CA SER A 548 22.24 -17.18 24.45
C SER A 548 21.02 -18.05 24.09
N HIS A 549 20.00 -18.06 24.92
CA HIS A 549 18.74 -18.81 24.70
C HIS A 549 17.57 -17.93 24.23
N VAL A 550 17.85 -16.68 23.95
CA VAL A 550 16.87 -15.69 23.45
C VAL A 550 17.27 -15.28 22.04
N ASP A 551 16.32 -15.20 21.15
CA ASP A 551 16.54 -14.78 19.77
C ASP A 551 16.28 -13.28 19.58
N PHE A 552 16.77 -12.74 18.47
CA PHE A 552 16.62 -11.32 18.19
C PHE A 552 15.17 -10.89 17.97
N ARG A 553 14.29 -11.80 17.56
CA ARG A 553 12.85 -11.56 17.50
C ARG A 553 12.26 -11.21 18.87
N ASP A 554 12.78 -11.81 19.95
CA ASP A 554 12.36 -11.48 21.30
C ASP A 554 12.78 -10.06 21.70
N VAL A 555 13.90 -9.58 21.19
CA VAL A 555 14.33 -8.17 21.32
C VAL A 555 13.31 -7.22 20.70
N VAL A 556 12.77 -7.58 19.54
CA VAL A 556 11.76 -6.76 18.86
C VAL A 556 10.49 -6.62 19.69
N HIS A 557 9.97 -7.74 20.19
CA HIS A 557 8.80 -7.74 21.07
C HIS A 557 9.06 -6.99 22.38
N SER A 558 10.23 -7.24 22.99
CA SER A 558 10.63 -6.57 24.20
C SER A 558 10.81 -5.06 24.02
N THR A 559 11.30 -4.63 22.85
CA THR A 559 11.39 -3.19 22.51
C THR A 559 10.04 -2.49 22.63
N GLN A 560 8.98 -3.11 22.08
CA GLN A 560 7.65 -2.56 22.18
C GLN A 560 7.13 -2.54 23.62
N ALA A 561 7.34 -3.62 24.37
CA ALA A 561 6.93 -3.71 25.76
C ALA A 561 7.68 -2.68 26.64
N GLN A 562 9.01 -2.59 26.47
CA GLN A 562 9.81 -1.63 27.24
C GLN A 562 9.49 -0.18 26.86
N MET A 563 9.21 0.13 25.60
CA MET A 563 8.75 1.45 25.16
C MET A 563 7.43 1.83 25.84
N LEU A 564 6.44 0.93 25.81
CA LEU A 564 5.15 1.16 26.47
C LEU A 564 5.32 1.37 27.99
N LYS A 565 6.22 0.61 28.62
CA LYS A 565 6.56 0.77 30.04
C LYS A 565 7.23 2.13 30.33
N GLN A 566 8.09 2.64 29.42
CA GLN A 566 8.80 3.90 29.60
C GLN A 566 7.89 5.13 29.41
N PHE A 567 6.97 5.09 28.44
CA PHE A 567 6.22 6.27 28.01
C PHE A 567 4.71 6.19 28.32
N GLY A 568 4.18 5.00 28.64
CA GLY A 568 2.73 4.80 28.85
C GLY A 568 1.89 4.93 27.57
N GLU A 569 2.51 5.18 26.42
CA GLU A 569 1.87 5.28 25.11
C GLU A 569 2.83 4.86 24.00
N ASN A 570 2.30 4.56 22.83
CA ASN A 570 3.13 4.19 21.68
C ASN A 570 3.77 5.42 21.01
N VAL A 571 5.00 5.74 21.40
CA VAL A 571 5.76 6.86 20.84
C VAL A 571 6.23 6.62 19.38
N PHE A 572 6.17 5.38 18.89
CA PHE A 572 6.55 5.04 17.51
C PHE A 572 5.47 5.39 16.49
N GLN A 573 4.20 5.50 16.94
CA GLN A 573 3.07 5.67 16.04
C GLN A 573 3.22 6.89 15.13
N GLY A 574 3.22 6.65 13.82
CA GLY A 574 3.32 7.68 12.79
C GLY A 574 4.69 8.34 12.62
N ARG A 575 5.71 7.85 13.36
CA ARG A 575 7.09 8.36 13.35
C ARG A 575 8.05 7.37 12.72
N VAL A 576 9.28 7.77 12.50
CA VAL A 576 10.35 6.89 12.03
C VAL A 576 11.15 6.40 13.23
N ILE A 577 11.40 5.10 13.29
CA ILE A 577 12.31 4.51 14.25
C ILE A 577 13.74 4.56 13.69
N GLU A 578 14.62 5.30 14.35
CA GLU A 578 16.04 5.31 14.06
C GLU A 578 16.74 4.36 15.04
N VAL A 579 17.04 3.14 14.57
CA VAL A 579 17.60 2.10 15.42
C VAL A 579 19.12 2.07 15.31
N HIS A 580 19.79 2.21 16.47
CA HIS A 580 21.23 2.15 16.59
C HIS A 580 21.62 0.72 16.97
N ILE A 581 22.01 -0.07 15.97
CA ILE A 581 22.19 -1.52 16.13
C ILE A 581 23.52 -1.94 16.79
N GLY A 582 24.47 -1.01 16.96
CA GLY A 582 25.75 -1.32 17.57
C GLY A 582 26.53 -2.38 16.79
N THR A 583 26.68 -3.57 17.38
CA THR A 583 27.37 -4.73 16.81
C THR A 583 26.43 -5.79 16.20
N LEU A 584 25.14 -5.52 16.12
CA LEU A 584 24.18 -6.48 15.57
C LEU A 584 24.43 -6.73 14.08
N MET A 585 24.18 -7.97 13.64
CA MET A 585 24.38 -8.36 12.25
C MET A 585 23.29 -7.74 11.33
N SER A 586 23.59 -7.67 10.05
CA SER A 586 22.69 -7.14 9.03
C SER A 586 21.31 -7.82 8.99
N ASP A 587 21.27 -9.13 9.19
CA ASP A 587 20.01 -9.89 9.20
C ASP A 587 19.14 -9.56 10.41
N GLN A 588 19.75 -9.38 11.58
CA GLN A 588 19.09 -8.93 12.80
C GLN A 588 18.54 -7.51 12.64
N ALA A 589 19.29 -6.63 11.99
CA ALA A 589 18.84 -5.29 11.65
C ALA A 589 17.61 -5.33 10.74
N PHE A 590 17.57 -6.20 9.75
CA PHE A 590 16.41 -6.36 8.89
C PHE A 590 15.19 -6.86 9.65
N THR A 591 15.35 -7.88 10.50
CA THR A 591 14.25 -8.39 11.35
C THR A 591 13.65 -7.27 12.20
N PHE A 592 14.50 -6.44 12.81
CA PHE A 592 14.02 -5.31 13.61
C PHE A 592 13.28 -4.28 12.76
N THR A 593 13.91 -3.84 11.67
CA THR A 593 13.33 -2.78 10.84
C THR A 593 12.01 -3.20 10.20
N ASP A 594 11.90 -4.44 9.74
CA ASP A 594 10.67 -4.97 9.14
C ASP A 594 9.51 -5.00 10.15
N TRP A 595 9.76 -5.42 11.37
CA TRP A 595 8.77 -5.45 12.45
C TRP A 595 8.25 -4.07 12.88
N THR A 596 8.96 -3.00 12.58
CA THR A 596 8.51 -1.65 12.96
C THR A 596 7.16 -1.27 12.33
N ALA A 597 6.72 -1.98 11.30
CA ALA A 597 5.37 -1.84 10.75
C ALA A 597 4.30 -2.20 11.78
N GLU A 598 4.49 -3.29 12.53
CA GLU A 598 3.57 -3.74 13.58
C GLU A 598 3.63 -2.81 14.81
N MET A 599 4.74 -2.13 15.02
CA MET A 599 4.86 -1.07 16.03
C MET A 599 4.13 0.23 15.63
N LYS A 600 3.41 0.24 14.49
CA LYS A 600 2.73 1.40 13.89
C LYS A 600 3.66 2.55 13.50
N ALA A 601 4.94 2.27 13.33
CA ALA A 601 5.89 3.24 12.81
C ALA A 601 5.65 3.49 11.32
N LYS A 602 5.91 4.72 10.87
CA LYS A 602 5.77 5.11 9.46
C LYS A 602 6.90 4.53 8.61
N ALA A 603 8.10 4.46 9.16
CA ALA A 603 9.29 3.87 8.54
C ALA A 603 10.33 3.54 9.63
N SER A 604 11.45 3.00 9.21
CA SER A 604 12.63 2.79 10.07
C SER A 604 13.91 3.07 9.30
N VAL A 605 14.95 3.47 10.04
CA VAL A 605 16.32 3.63 9.54
C VAL A 605 17.26 2.90 10.48
N CYS A 606 18.15 2.09 9.93
CA CYS A 606 19.15 1.37 10.70
C CYS A 606 20.48 2.12 10.67
N ILE A 607 21.03 2.40 11.85
CA ILE A 607 22.34 3.03 12.01
C ILE A 607 23.35 1.94 12.32
N SER A 608 24.14 1.56 11.32
CA SER A 608 25.19 0.57 11.40
C SER A 608 26.59 1.20 11.41
N ASN A 609 27.60 0.40 11.74
CA ASN A 609 28.99 0.78 11.50
C ASN A 609 29.42 0.41 10.05
N ASP A 610 30.60 0.89 9.67
CA ASP A 610 31.15 0.69 8.32
C ASP A 610 31.33 -0.80 7.97
N ASP A 611 31.83 -1.62 8.93
CA ASP A 611 32.07 -3.05 8.69
C ASP A 611 30.78 -3.84 8.45
N ILE A 612 29.76 -3.60 9.25
CA ILE A 612 28.43 -4.23 9.10
C ILE A 612 27.77 -3.82 7.78
N LEU A 613 27.89 -2.54 7.41
CA LEU A 613 27.34 -2.07 6.15
C LEU A 613 28.08 -2.71 4.96
N ILE A 614 29.40 -2.80 5.01
CA ILE A 614 30.21 -3.48 3.97
C ILE A 614 29.80 -4.95 3.82
N GLU A 615 29.61 -5.66 4.96
CA GLU A 615 29.16 -7.05 4.95
C GLU A 615 27.77 -7.19 4.32
N SER A 616 26.81 -6.34 4.71
CA SER A 616 25.48 -6.31 4.15
C SER A 616 25.50 -6.05 2.64
N LEU A 617 26.34 -5.12 2.17
CA LEU A 617 26.48 -4.82 0.75
C LEU A 617 27.12 -5.98 -0.05
N LYS A 618 28.06 -6.72 0.54
CA LYS A 618 28.64 -7.92 -0.07
C LYS A 618 27.60 -9.02 -0.25
N ILE A 619 26.76 -9.26 0.76
CA ILE A 619 25.64 -10.22 0.72
C ILE A 619 24.66 -9.81 -0.40
N SER A 620 24.22 -8.55 -0.39
CA SER A 620 23.33 -8.02 -1.44
C SER A 620 23.92 -8.19 -2.84
N LYS A 621 25.20 -7.83 -3.01
CA LYS A 621 25.91 -7.98 -4.29
C LYS A 621 25.91 -9.44 -4.77
N LYS A 622 26.25 -10.40 -3.90
CA LYS A 622 26.23 -11.84 -4.23
C LYS A 622 24.82 -12.28 -4.68
N ARG A 623 23.78 -11.92 -3.92
CA ARG A 623 22.39 -12.29 -4.23
C ARG A 623 21.92 -11.67 -5.54
N ILE A 624 22.24 -10.40 -5.80
CA ILE A 624 21.93 -9.76 -7.11
C ILE A 624 22.65 -10.49 -8.25
N GLN A 625 23.89 -10.90 -8.08
CA GLN A 625 24.61 -11.70 -9.07
C GLN A 625 23.91 -13.03 -9.35
N THR A 626 23.47 -13.74 -8.32
CA THR A 626 22.66 -14.95 -8.46
C THR A 626 21.34 -14.69 -9.21
N MET A 627 20.68 -13.56 -8.96
CA MET A 627 19.48 -13.16 -9.72
C MET A 627 19.79 -12.95 -11.22
N ILE A 628 20.93 -12.34 -11.55
CA ILE A 628 21.38 -12.17 -12.94
C ILE A 628 21.63 -13.54 -13.61
N GLU A 629 22.31 -14.45 -12.93
CA GLU A 629 22.58 -15.80 -13.39
C GLU A 629 21.29 -16.60 -13.66
N LYS A 630 20.25 -16.35 -12.86
CA LYS A 630 18.90 -16.91 -13.05
C LYS A 630 18.08 -16.21 -14.13
N GLY A 631 18.64 -15.22 -14.83
CA GLY A 631 17.98 -14.51 -15.92
C GLY A 631 16.90 -13.54 -15.49
N MET A 632 16.96 -13.04 -14.24
CA MET A 632 15.97 -12.10 -13.69
C MET A 632 16.25 -10.64 -14.09
N ASP A 633 17.40 -10.34 -14.69
CA ASP A 633 17.72 -8.97 -15.12
C ASP A 633 16.78 -8.52 -16.26
N ASN A 634 16.39 -7.27 -16.21
CA ASN A 634 15.54 -6.69 -17.24
C ASN A 634 16.34 -6.21 -18.46
N LYS A 635 15.64 -5.81 -19.52
CA LYS A 635 16.25 -5.30 -20.76
C LYS A 635 17.20 -4.12 -20.56
N ASN A 636 17.06 -3.38 -19.47
CA ASN A 636 17.88 -2.21 -19.13
C ASN A 636 19.14 -2.57 -18.33
N GLN A 637 19.39 -3.84 -18.05
CA GLN A 637 20.51 -4.35 -17.24
C GLN A 637 20.57 -3.71 -15.84
N THR A 638 19.41 -3.50 -15.23
CA THR A 638 19.27 -2.82 -13.93
C THR A 638 20.04 -3.54 -12.82
N LEU A 639 19.99 -4.88 -12.78
CA LEU A 639 20.69 -5.67 -11.78
C LEU A 639 22.21 -5.55 -11.91
N LYS A 640 22.74 -5.54 -13.14
CA LYS A 640 24.17 -5.29 -13.37
C LYS A 640 24.58 -3.92 -12.86
N GLY A 641 23.80 -2.89 -13.15
CA GLY A 641 24.05 -1.53 -12.65
C GLY A 641 24.08 -1.47 -11.12
N LEU A 642 23.21 -2.23 -10.44
CA LEU A 642 23.21 -2.32 -8.97
C LEU A 642 24.45 -3.01 -8.42
N VAL A 643 24.96 -4.06 -9.08
CA VAL A 643 26.22 -4.72 -8.70
C VAL A 643 27.41 -3.74 -8.76
N ASP A 644 27.48 -2.94 -9.81
CA ASP A 644 28.52 -1.93 -9.97
C ASP A 644 28.42 -0.83 -8.90
N LYS A 645 27.22 -0.32 -8.63
CA LYS A 645 26.94 0.67 -7.59
C LYS A 645 27.28 0.11 -6.20
N ALA A 646 26.95 -1.16 -5.90
CA ALA A 646 27.30 -1.81 -4.65
C ALA A 646 28.81 -1.89 -4.46
N SER A 647 29.54 -2.20 -5.52
CA SER A 647 31.01 -2.24 -5.51
C SER A 647 31.60 -0.87 -5.22
N LEU A 648 31.09 0.16 -5.89
CA LEU A 648 31.51 1.55 -5.67
C LEU A 648 31.22 1.98 -4.22
N ARG A 649 30.01 1.68 -3.70
CA ARG A 649 29.66 2.03 -2.32
C ARG A 649 30.57 1.39 -1.27
N ILE A 650 30.96 0.14 -1.48
CA ILE A 650 31.92 -0.56 -0.62
C ILE A 650 33.27 0.17 -0.62
N GLU A 651 33.77 0.61 -1.79
CA GLU A 651 35.03 1.34 -1.87
C GLU A 651 34.96 2.74 -1.25
N GLU A 652 33.85 3.46 -1.41
CA GLU A 652 33.61 4.75 -0.74
C GLU A 652 33.68 4.63 0.78
N ILE A 653 33.11 3.55 1.34
CA ILE A 653 33.16 3.30 2.79
C ILE A 653 34.60 2.98 3.22
N LYS A 654 35.29 2.08 2.52
CA LYS A 654 36.66 1.68 2.84
C LYS A 654 37.66 2.82 2.73
N SER A 655 37.50 3.70 1.76
CA SER A 655 38.37 4.87 1.59
C SER A 655 38.08 5.99 2.61
N GLY A 656 36.94 5.92 3.31
CA GLY A 656 36.45 6.97 4.18
C GLY A 656 35.85 8.17 3.45
N GLU A 657 35.72 8.11 2.13
CA GLU A 657 35.11 9.16 1.32
C GLU A 657 33.65 9.39 1.71
N ARG A 658 32.89 8.30 1.88
CA ARG A 658 31.52 8.35 2.34
C ARG A 658 31.28 7.20 3.34
N PRO A 659 31.53 7.40 4.65
CA PRO A 659 31.28 6.40 5.67
C PRO A 659 29.78 6.06 5.80
N ALA A 660 29.46 5.04 6.60
CA ALA A 660 28.09 4.69 6.92
C ALA A 660 27.31 5.88 7.49
N LEU A 661 26.02 5.95 7.17
CA LEU A 661 25.13 7.02 7.64
C LEU A 661 25.09 7.10 9.16
N LYS A 662 25.30 8.31 9.69
CA LYS A 662 25.19 8.63 11.11
C LYS A 662 24.44 9.93 11.33
N PRO A 663 23.63 10.06 12.37
CA PRO A 663 23.04 11.33 12.75
C PRO A 663 24.13 12.29 13.28
N ASP A 664 23.80 13.57 13.36
CA ASP A 664 24.65 14.53 14.03
C ASP A 664 24.61 14.33 15.55
N ARG A 665 25.69 14.72 16.24
CA ARG A 665 25.80 14.51 17.70
C ARG A 665 24.71 15.24 18.50
N ASN A 666 24.24 16.36 18.00
CA ASN A 666 23.21 17.22 18.61
C ASN A 666 21.86 17.08 17.87
N ALA A 667 21.62 15.97 17.18
CA ALA A 667 20.32 15.69 16.56
C ALA A 667 19.22 15.64 17.63
N LYS A 668 18.08 16.21 17.32
CA LYS A 668 16.91 16.19 18.20
C LYS A 668 15.95 15.08 17.79
N TYR A 669 15.55 14.28 18.76
CA TYR A 669 14.58 13.21 18.58
C TYR A 669 13.28 13.53 19.33
N PHE A 670 12.16 13.04 18.82
CA PHE A 670 10.87 13.12 19.51
C PHE A 670 10.93 12.40 20.87
N ALA A 671 11.56 11.21 20.88
CA ALA A 671 11.80 10.41 22.07
C ALA A 671 13.04 9.54 21.88
N GLU A 672 13.66 9.12 22.97
CA GLU A 672 14.74 8.13 23.01
C GLU A 672 14.29 6.92 23.83
N VAL A 673 14.26 5.74 23.21
CA VAL A 673 13.92 4.46 23.82
C VAL A 673 15.19 3.68 24.05
N VAL A 674 15.44 3.29 25.28
CA VAL A 674 16.59 2.44 25.64
C VAL A 674 16.06 1.04 25.96
N VAL A 675 16.51 0.05 25.20
CA VAL A 675 16.16 -1.36 25.38
C VAL A 675 17.27 -2.05 26.14
N ASP A 676 16.94 -2.58 27.30
CA ASP A 676 17.86 -3.37 28.09
C ASP A 676 17.80 -4.84 27.71
N LEU A 677 18.81 -5.31 26.99
CA LEU A 677 18.90 -6.69 26.54
C LEU A 677 19.00 -7.70 27.69
N ASN A 678 19.58 -7.27 28.83
CA ASN A 678 19.68 -8.13 30.00
C ASN A 678 18.33 -8.41 30.69
N GLU A 679 17.30 -7.57 30.43
CA GLU A 679 15.94 -7.81 30.93
C GLU A 679 15.18 -8.88 30.15
N ILE A 680 15.71 -9.32 28.98
CA ILE A 680 15.06 -10.32 28.12
C ILE A 680 15.53 -11.71 28.52
N ASN A 681 14.94 -12.27 29.57
CA ASN A 681 15.38 -13.51 30.18
C ASN A 681 14.77 -14.79 29.56
N GLU A 682 13.80 -14.67 28.70
CA GLU A 682 13.12 -15.77 28.02
C GLU A 682 12.44 -15.28 26.72
N PRO A 683 12.09 -16.22 25.80
CA PRO A 683 11.37 -15.86 24.61
C PRO A 683 10.07 -15.09 24.88
N MET A 684 9.81 -14.09 24.08
CA MET A 684 8.65 -13.21 24.17
C MET A 684 7.61 -13.57 23.12
N ILE A 685 6.36 -13.57 23.52
CA ILE A 685 5.22 -13.85 22.63
C ILE A 685 4.31 -12.61 22.61
N ALA A 686 4.01 -12.14 21.40
CA ALA A 686 2.91 -11.22 21.19
C ALA A 686 1.62 -12.03 21.04
N ASP A 687 0.57 -11.65 21.76
CA ASP A 687 -0.73 -12.31 21.62
C ASP A 687 -1.30 -12.06 20.23
N PRO A 688 -1.52 -13.09 19.41
CA PRO A 688 -1.96 -12.92 18.03
C PRO A 688 -3.41 -12.46 17.93
N ASP A 689 -4.23 -12.70 18.94
CA ASP A 689 -5.66 -12.40 18.91
C ASP A 689 -5.97 -11.06 19.58
N VAL A 690 -5.37 -10.00 19.05
CA VAL A 690 -5.60 -8.63 19.50
C VAL A 690 -7.05 -8.18 19.29
N SER A 691 -7.81 -8.85 18.40
CA SER A 691 -9.21 -8.53 18.13
C SER A 691 -10.15 -8.88 19.29
N ASN A 692 -9.82 -9.90 20.06
CA ASN A 692 -10.58 -10.35 21.21
C ASN A 692 -10.11 -9.73 22.53
N VAL A 693 -9.02 -8.98 22.51
CA VAL A 693 -8.56 -8.25 23.69
C VAL A 693 -9.42 -7.00 23.87
N ASP A 694 -9.87 -6.74 25.08
CA ASP A 694 -10.54 -5.48 25.45
C ASP A 694 -9.73 -4.31 24.86
N ILE A 695 -10.43 -3.36 24.23
CA ILE A 695 -9.81 -2.18 23.60
C ILE A 695 -8.86 -1.46 24.55
N SER A 696 -9.17 -1.45 25.85
CA SER A 696 -8.29 -0.92 26.89
C SER A 696 -6.95 -1.64 26.99
N LYS A 697 -6.89 -2.90 26.57
CA LYS A 697 -5.70 -3.77 26.67
C LYS A 697 -4.91 -3.89 25.36
N ARG A 698 -5.47 -3.46 24.21
CA ARG A 698 -4.87 -3.62 22.89
C ARG A 698 -3.48 -2.99 22.71
N TYR A 699 -3.13 -2.05 23.55
CA TYR A 699 -1.89 -1.27 23.44
C TYR A 699 -1.13 -1.18 24.74
N THR A 700 -1.40 -2.08 25.68
CA THR A 700 -0.67 -2.20 26.93
C THR A 700 0.49 -3.20 26.80
N HIS A 701 1.46 -3.13 27.71
CA HIS A 701 2.53 -4.11 27.85
C HIS A 701 2.03 -5.55 28.08
N ASP A 702 0.75 -5.74 28.36
CA ASP A 702 0.13 -7.03 28.66
C ASP A 702 -0.16 -7.91 27.44
N THR A 703 -0.04 -7.39 26.22
CA THR A 703 -0.20 -8.18 24.99
C THR A 703 1.11 -8.82 24.52
N ILE A 704 2.23 -8.44 25.11
CA ILE A 704 3.55 -9.00 24.83
C ILE A 704 4.09 -9.60 26.12
N ARG A 705 4.20 -10.92 26.17
CA ARG A 705 4.46 -11.66 27.40
C ARG A 705 5.56 -12.69 27.21
N PRO A 706 6.30 -13.02 28.30
CA PRO A 706 7.26 -14.11 28.26
C PRO A 706 6.56 -15.45 28.03
N ILE A 707 7.24 -16.38 27.41
CA ILE A 707 6.69 -17.71 27.08
C ILE A 707 6.24 -18.48 28.33
N SER A 708 6.87 -18.23 29.46
CA SER A 708 6.49 -18.83 30.75
C SER A 708 5.07 -18.51 31.19
N TYR A 709 4.50 -17.41 30.73
CA TYR A 709 3.09 -17.04 30.96
C TYR A 709 2.12 -18.05 30.34
N TYR A 710 2.51 -18.68 29.21
CA TYR A 710 1.66 -19.61 28.45
C TYR A 710 1.96 -21.09 28.74
N ARG A 711 2.80 -21.39 29.71
CA ARG A 711 3.39 -22.73 29.95
C ARG A 711 2.43 -23.88 30.20
N ALA A 712 1.21 -23.61 30.58
CA ALA A 712 0.37 -24.70 31.02
C ALA A 712 -0.69 -25.01 30.02
N GLU A 713 -0.76 -25.92 29.22
CA GLU A 713 -1.99 -26.49 28.66
C GLU A 713 -2.39 -26.09 27.25
N LYS A 714 -1.57 -25.42 26.45
CA LYS A 714 -1.93 -25.17 25.06
C LYS A 714 -1.33 -26.26 24.16
N THR A 715 -2.20 -26.97 23.48
CA THR A 715 -1.84 -27.79 22.32
C THR A 715 -1.83 -26.90 21.08
N VAL A 716 -0.86 -27.13 20.21
CA VAL A 716 -0.82 -26.49 18.88
C VAL A 716 -1.26 -27.49 17.83
N ASP A 717 -2.08 -27.03 16.89
CA ASP A 717 -2.58 -27.82 15.78
C ASP A 717 -1.67 -27.73 14.55
N LEU A 718 -0.86 -26.68 14.46
CA LEU A 718 0.07 -26.42 13.37
C LEU A 718 1.29 -25.66 13.89
N GLY A 719 2.50 -26.12 13.56
CA GLY A 719 3.74 -25.36 13.70
C GLY A 719 4.05 -24.64 12.37
N PHE A 720 4.47 -23.37 12.44
CA PHE A 720 4.88 -22.62 11.26
C PHE A 720 6.22 -21.90 11.51
N VAL A 721 7.16 -22.10 10.59
CA VAL A 721 8.43 -21.41 10.54
C VAL A 721 8.54 -20.65 9.23
N GLY A 722 8.34 -19.37 9.27
CA GLY A 722 8.35 -18.51 8.10
C GLY A 722 7.76 -17.14 8.43
N SER A 723 8.10 -16.15 7.69
CA SER A 723 7.47 -14.83 7.62
C SER A 723 8.25 -13.95 6.65
N CYS A 724 7.74 -12.76 6.35
CA CYS A 724 8.47 -11.76 5.57
C CYS A 724 9.80 -11.34 6.22
N MET A 725 9.93 -11.44 7.54
CA MET A 725 11.13 -11.01 8.28
C MET A 725 12.10 -12.16 8.62
N VAL A 726 11.72 -13.40 8.39
CA VAL A 726 12.63 -14.54 8.59
C VAL A 726 13.86 -14.40 7.70
N HIS A 727 15.03 -14.69 8.25
CA HIS A 727 16.27 -14.70 7.50
C HIS A 727 16.94 -16.08 7.53
N LYS A 728 18.03 -16.23 6.77
CA LYS A 728 18.77 -17.51 6.69
C LYS A 728 19.20 -18.02 8.06
N GLY A 729 19.65 -17.13 8.94
CA GLY A 729 20.06 -17.48 10.30
C GLY A 729 18.97 -18.16 11.12
N ASP A 730 17.73 -17.68 11.05
CA ASP A 730 16.60 -18.30 11.77
C ASP A 730 16.35 -19.72 11.26
N MET A 731 16.39 -19.92 9.93
CA MET A 731 16.24 -21.25 9.33
C MET A 731 17.34 -22.20 9.77
N LYS A 732 18.58 -21.71 9.90
CA LYS A 732 19.72 -22.48 10.39
C LYS A 732 19.55 -22.88 11.86
N ILE A 733 19.01 -21.98 12.68
CA ILE A 733 18.71 -22.28 14.08
C ILE A 733 17.70 -23.42 14.16
N VAL A 734 16.62 -23.36 13.40
CA VAL A 734 15.61 -24.44 13.34
C VAL A 734 16.22 -25.75 12.85
N ALA A 735 17.01 -25.70 11.77
CA ALA A 735 17.74 -26.88 11.27
C ALA A 735 18.64 -27.50 12.34
N GLN A 736 19.37 -26.69 13.08
CA GLN A 736 20.24 -27.15 14.17
C GLN A 736 19.44 -27.72 15.35
N MET A 737 18.29 -27.13 15.69
CA MET A 737 17.39 -27.68 16.71
C MET A 737 16.86 -29.06 16.31
N LEU A 738 16.45 -29.25 15.07
CA LEU A 738 15.99 -30.53 14.54
C LEU A 738 17.08 -31.59 14.59
N ARG A 739 18.33 -31.26 14.17
CA ARG A 739 19.49 -32.17 14.29
C ARG A 739 19.78 -32.55 15.74
N ASN A 740 19.68 -31.60 16.65
CA ASN A 740 19.90 -31.87 18.08
C ASN A 740 18.81 -32.79 18.65
N LEU A 741 17.58 -32.64 18.24
CA LEU A 741 16.47 -33.51 18.60
C LEU A 741 16.68 -34.91 18.06
N GLU A 742 17.08 -35.09 16.80
CA GLU A 742 17.42 -36.39 16.22
C GLU A 742 18.55 -37.10 16.99
N LYS A 743 19.62 -36.39 17.29
CA LYS A 743 20.73 -36.95 18.07
C LYS A 743 20.30 -37.43 19.44
N LYS A 744 19.32 -36.78 20.07
CA LYS A 744 18.86 -37.07 21.42
C LYS A 744 17.79 -38.17 21.47
N SER A 745 16.91 -38.23 20.50
CA SER A 745 15.66 -39.02 20.55
C SER A 745 15.47 -39.97 19.37
N GLY A 746 16.42 -40.04 18.41
CA GLY A 746 16.21 -40.66 17.13
C GLY A 746 15.29 -39.87 16.23
N GLU A 747 14.64 -40.55 15.28
CA GLU A 747 13.69 -39.87 14.40
C GLU A 747 12.54 -39.23 15.18
N VAL A 748 12.32 -37.95 15.00
CA VAL A 748 11.32 -37.15 15.73
C VAL A 748 9.99 -37.21 15.00
N LYS A 749 8.92 -37.56 15.73
CA LYS A 749 7.54 -37.43 15.23
C LYS A 749 6.86 -36.27 15.93
N PHE A 750 6.54 -35.24 15.19
CA PHE A 750 5.75 -34.13 15.70
C PHE A 750 4.29 -34.55 15.87
N LYS A 751 3.64 -34.09 16.94
CA LYS A 751 2.19 -34.26 17.13
C LYS A 751 1.36 -33.35 16.24
N ALA A 752 1.90 -32.22 15.87
CA ALA A 752 1.33 -31.25 14.93
C ALA A 752 2.22 -31.12 13.69
N PRO A 753 1.64 -30.91 12.49
CA PRO A 753 2.44 -30.67 11.29
C PRO A 753 3.29 -29.41 11.43
N LEU A 754 4.47 -29.42 10.82
CA LEU A 754 5.39 -28.29 10.76
C LEU A 754 5.45 -27.78 9.32
N VAL A 755 5.09 -26.53 9.10
CA VAL A 755 5.26 -25.84 7.82
C VAL A 755 6.49 -24.93 7.91
N VAL A 756 7.36 -25.01 6.92
CA VAL A 756 8.54 -24.18 6.81
C VAL A 756 8.49 -23.41 5.49
N ALA A 757 8.58 -22.10 5.51
CA ALA A 757 8.57 -21.24 4.33
C ALA A 757 9.74 -20.24 4.37
N ALA A 758 10.75 -20.46 3.53
CA ALA A 758 11.84 -19.49 3.36
C ALA A 758 11.34 -18.27 2.56
N PRO A 759 11.89 -17.08 2.80
CA PRO A 759 11.38 -15.86 2.18
C PRO A 759 11.83 -15.67 0.70
N THR A 760 12.91 -16.28 0.27
CA THR A 760 13.42 -16.17 -1.12
C THR A 760 14.07 -17.45 -1.62
N TYR A 761 14.07 -17.64 -2.93
CA TYR A 761 14.82 -18.73 -3.59
C TYR A 761 16.32 -18.65 -3.30
N ASN A 762 16.90 -17.48 -3.21
CA ASN A 762 18.32 -17.33 -2.87
C ASN A 762 18.64 -17.91 -1.49
N ILE A 763 17.76 -17.71 -0.52
CA ILE A 763 17.93 -18.28 0.84
C ILE A 763 17.76 -19.81 0.81
N ILE A 764 16.81 -20.33 0.03
CA ILE A 764 16.65 -21.77 -0.15
C ILE A 764 17.93 -22.38 -0.73
N ASP A 765 18.48 -21.78 -1.79
CA ASP A 765 19.70 -22.26 -2.42
C ASP A 765 20.90 -22.20 -1.48
N GLU A 766 21.05 -21.11 -0.74
CA GLU A 766 22.12 -20.97 0.28
C GLU A 766 21.99 -22.05 1.38
N LEU A 767 20.78 -22.37 1.82
CA LEU A 767 20.54 -23.43 2.81
C LEU A 767 20.80 -24.81 2.24
N LYS A 768 20.50 -25.06 0.95
CA LYS A 768 20.83 -26.30 0.26
C LYS A 768 22.35 -26.46 0.13
N GLU A 769 23.07 -25.42 -0.29
CA GLU A 769 24.54 -25.44 -0.35
C GLU A 769 25.20 -25.74 1.00
N GLU A 770 24.61 -25.29 2.10
CA GLU A 770 25.10 -25.47 3.47
C GLU A 770 24.60 -26.80 4.10
N GLY A 771 23.71 -27.54 3.44
CA GLY A 771 23.14 -28.80 3.94
C GLY A 771 22.09 -28.61 5.04
N ASP A 772 21.60 -27.39 5.24
CA ASP A 772 20.58 -27.10 6.25
C ASP A 772 19.16 -27.31 5.72
N TRP A 773 18.94 -27.22 4.42
CA TRP A 773 17.63 -27.41 3.81
C TRP A 773 17.12 -28.83 3.91
N GLU A 774 17.97 -29.84 3.79
CA GLU A 774 17.60 -31.26 3.84
C GLU A 774 16.93 -31.65 5.15
N ILE A 775 17.40 -31.13 6.29
CA ILE A 775 16.81 -31.45 7.60
C ILE A 775 15.49 -30.68 7.80
N LEU A 776 15.39 -29.46 7.26
CA LEU A 776 14.13 -28.73 7.27
C LEU A 776 13.07 -29.43 6.43
N GLU A 777 13.42 -29.86 5.23
CA GLU A 777 12.53 -30.59 4.32
C GLU A 777 12.09 -31.95 4.89
N LYS A 778 12.99 -32.66 5.56
CA LYS A 778 12.66 -33.94 6.21
C LYS A 778 11.56 -33.83 7.26
N TYR A 779 11.51 -32.73 8.01
CA TYR A 779 10.55 -32.51 9.10
C TYR A 779 9.40 -31.57 8.74
N ALA A 780 9.53 -30.88 7.65
CA ALA A 780 8.47 -30.03 7.14
C ALA A 780 7.44 -30.87 6.39
N GLY A 781 6.18 -30.50 6.51
CA GLY A 781 5.05 -31.15 5.85
C GLY A 781 4.13 -31.89 6.81
N PHE A 782 3.04 -32.34 6.26
CA PHE A 782 2.07 -33.16 6.96
C PHE A 782 2.54 -34.62 6.94
N GLN A 783 2.91 -35.21 8.06
CA GLN A 783 3.08 -36.64 8.15
C GLN A 783 1.69 -37.27 8.08
N PHE A 784 1.36 -37.92 6.94
CA PHE A 784 0.05 -38.50 6.74
C PHE A 784 -0.08 -39.83 7.52
N ASP A 785 -1.20 -39.94 8.20
CA ASP A 785 -1.71 -41.24 8.56
C ASP A 785 -2.52 -41.79 7.37
N ASP A 786 -2.00 -42.81 6.68
CA ASP A 786 -2.62 -43.48 5.52
C ASP A 786 -4.04 -44.02 5.82
N LYS A 787 -4.43 -43.97 7.07
CA LYS A 787 -5.75 -44.43 7.55
C LYS A 787 -6.81 -43.32 7.62
N ASN A 788 -6.46 -42.07 7.34
CA ASN A 788 -7.40 -40.94 7.40
C ASN A 788 -7.65 -40.28 6.03
N PRO A 789 -8.78 -40.69 5.36
CA PRO A 789 -9.08 -40.15 4.00
C PRO A 789 -9.31 -38.63 3.93
N LYS A 790 -9.64 -37.96 5.05
CA LYS A 790 -9.75 -36.51 5.11
C LYS A 790 -8.38 -35.85 5.07
N GLN A 791 -7.34 -36.56 5.45
CA GLN A 791 -5.97 -36.10 5.33
C GLN A 791 -5.45 -36.29 3.89
N ALA A 792 -5.83 -37.39 3.23
CA ALA A 792 -5.49 -37.64 1.83
C ALA A 792 -6.03 -36.56 0.86
N ALA A 793 -7.21 -36.00 1.15
CA ALA A 793 -7.74 -34.85 0.39
C ALA A 793 -6.92 -33.54 0.58
N ARG A 794 -6.02 -33.48 1.55
CA ARG A 794 -5.07 -32.40 1.74
C ARG A 794 -3.78 -32.57 0.93
N THR A 795 -3.55 -33.73 0.30
CA THR A 795 -2.38 -34.00 -0.54
C THR A 795 -2.34 -33.15 -1.81
N GLU A 796 -3.49 -32.77 -2.37
CA GLU A 796 -3.54 -31.75 -3.43
C GLU A 796 -3.07 -30.38 -2.93
N TYR A 797 -3.26 -30.10 -1.65
CA TYR A 797 -2.79 -28.89 -0.97
C TYR A 797 -1.29 -28.94 -0.65
N GLU A 798 -0.69 -30.10 -0.45
CA GLU A 798 0.74 -30.25 -0.19
C GLU A 798 1.58 -29.78 -1.35
N ASN A 799 1.18 -30.06 -2.57
CA ASN A 799 1.88 -29.59 -3.77
C ASN A 799 1.88 -28.06 -3.90
N ILE A 800 1.06 -27.35 -3.13
CA ILE A 800 0.96 -25.88 -3.13
C ILE A 800 1.62 -25.27 -1.88
N LEU A 801 1.61 -25.96 -0.75
CA LEU A 801 2.29 -25.55 0.50
C LEU A 801 3.74 -26.03 0.58
N TYR A 802 4.19 -26.83 -0.40
CA TYR A 802 5.52 -27.40 -0.38
C TYR A 802 6.61 -26.34 -0.61
N LEU A 803 7.33 -26.17 0.29
CA LEU A 803 8.65 -25.83 0.74
C LEU A 803 9.70 -25.37 -0.27
N GLU A 804 9.58 -25.69 -1.52
CA GLU A 804 10.48 -25.21 -2.57
C GLU A 804 10.12 -23.81 -3.08
N ARG A 805 9.09 -23.17 -2.51
CA ARG A 805 8.62 -21.86 -2.99
C ARG A 805 8.58 -20.86 -1.86
N PRO A 806 9.19 -19.69 -2.06
CA PRO A 806 9.09 -18.59 -1.12
C PRO A 806 7.64 -18.13 -0.94
N GLY A 807 7.30 -17.71 0.26
CA GLY A 807 5.94 -17.23 0.52
C GLY A 807 5.87 -16.29 1.72
N CYS A 808 4.97 -15.32 1.62
CA CYS A 808 4.62 -14.37 2.68
C CYS A 808 3.18 -14.64 3.10
N ASN A 809 2.92 -15.77 3.77
CA ASN A 809 1.54 -16.23 3.97
C ASN A 809 0.97 -15.94 5.35
N LEU A 810 1.75 -15.44 6.28
CA LEU A 810 1.35 -15.22 7.66
C LEU A 810 1.96 -13.92 8.23
N CYS A 811 1.71 -12.81 7.56
CA CYS A 811 1.76 -11.50 8.20
C CYS A 811 0.37 -11.24 8.79
N MET A 812 0.06 -11.84 9.91
CA MET A 812 -1.10 -11.49 10.73
C MET A 812 -0.63 -10.94 12.05
#